data_340003a2f06b7b0f037e1fe26ae2f013
#
_entry.id   340003a2f06b7b0f037e1fe26ae2f013
#
_cell.length_a   1.000
_cell.length_b   1.000
_cell.length_c   1.000
_cell.angle_alpha   90.00
_cell.angle_beta   90.00
_cell.angle_gamma   90.00
#
_symmetry.space_group_name_H-M   'P 1'
#
loop_
_entity.id
_entity.type
_entity.pdbx_description
1 polymer ?
#
loop_
_entity_poly.entity_id
_entity_poly.type
_entity_poly.pdbx_seq_one_letter_code
_entity_poly.pdbx_strand_id
1 'polypeptide(L)'
;MSKRAGAKGGVQRRFISGVVEGFYGRPWTMEQRTELFKREQKWGLNTYLYAPKDDYKHRMYWRDLYSAEEAEQLIALISAAKTHDVEFVYAISPGLDITFSNPREVAALKRKLDQVKEFGCRSFSLLFDDIETEMCAADKQAFSSFAHAQVSITNEVYQHLGEPHTFLFCPTDYCAAFCTPTVSQSSYLHTVGDKLLPGIDILWTGPKVVSHKISVESIEEVSSVLKRPPVIWDNIHANDYDPQRLFLGPYKDRPTDLIPKLRGVLTNPNCEFYPNFVAIHTLSTWCKAFVDGAQRDVEMTGDEDQDPYYSPQKALTLALTDWLQEFLSTDQPGGPRLPPSRLKKDPSDEEPMHTDMAEGSYVPGPGENPLYTAEPLTLDDLKLLSELFYLPYEHGPTARAMLQEVDWLKKHSCDVSAETDKRAEWCSRAQHFDDMCEAVVQMFNRLSNAPNRSILYDLYNYICDIKSGVGLARAYVKTLGGRGRPSAQLMNDDPEPWGFRGGLSGEFQRMLPCHGNRDLFRHPPMTAVYCIRPYCPEDKTEVQRISREMQRGEANVPLVMQPPLLGDVLSGGDIPPSPQCALVLEDEMGMCGYALALTDVKPAAAKIQRGVNDPVFKDYPSLLTLQVLPRVTDPSPAKRMIGHLLSSIKSSGSGGVLCEVRHSDRRSLNFYTKLGSFKPVKMDDLPQDVIVMGTNL
;
A
#
# COMPACT_ATOMS: atom_id res chain seq x y z
N MET A 1 -37.21 7.37 -55.66
CA MET A 1 -36.91 6.16 -54.90
C MET A 1 -35.47 6.24 -54.41
N SER A 2 -35.29 6.74 -53.19
CA SER A 2 -33.96 6.85 -52.54
C SER A 2 -33.84 5.75 -51.50
N LYS A 3 -32.89 4.84 -51.70
CA LYS A 3 -32.59 3.76 -50.76
C LYS A 3 -31.84 4.38 -49.56
N ARG A 4 -32.48 4.42 -48.39
CA ARG A 4 -31.82 4.64 -47.09
C ARG A 4 -30.90 3.46 -46.84
N ALA A 5 -29.60 3.73 -46.75
CA ALA A 5 -28.61 2.82 -46.24
C ALA A 5 -28.87 2.64 -44.75
N GLY A 6 -29.17 1.41 -44.33
CA GLY A 6 -29.36 1.05 -42.94
C GLY A 6 -28.05 1.22 -42.17
N ALA A 7 -28.07 2.06 -41.16
CA ALA A 7 -27.03 2.11 -40.15
C ALA A 7 -26.99 0.73 -39.45
N LYS A 8 -25.87 0.03 -39.58
CA LYS A 8 -25.58 -1.14 -38.75
C LYS A 8 -25.58 -0.64 -37.28
N GLY A 9 -26.57 -1.04 -36.49
CA GLY A 9 -26.65 -0.79 -35.08
C GLY A 9 -25.40 -1.42 -34.41
N GLY A 10 -24.44 -0.59 -34.08
CA GLY A 10 -23.31 -1.01 -33.22
C GLY A 10 -23.89 -1.44 -31.89
N VAL A 11 -23.60 -2.67 -31.47
CA VAL A 11 -23.92 -3.13 -30.12
C VAL A 11 -23.27 -2.15 -29.16
N GLN A 12 -24.06 -1.40 -28.41
CA GLN A 12 -23.56 -0.45 -27.42
C GLN A 12 -22.83 -1.25 -26.33
N ARG A 13 -21.52 -1.03 -26.23
CA ARG A 13 -20.68 -1.72 -25.23
C ARG A 13 -21.13 -1.28 -23.83
N ARG A 14 -21.39 -2.27 -22.95
CA ARG A 14 -21.79 -2.04 -21.56
C ARG A 14 -20.69 -1.29 -20.82
N PHE A 15 -21.05 -0.30 -19.98
CA PHE A 15 -20.13 0.40 -19.07
C PHE A 15 -19.53 -0.61 -18.08
N ILE A 16 -18.20 -0.66 -17.98
CA ILE A 16 -17.48 -1.54 -17.05
C ILE A 16 -17.56 -0.92 -15.66
N SER A 17 -18.08 -1.66 -14.69
CA SER A 17 -18.18 -1.21 -13.30
C SER A 17 -17.99 -2.36 -12.34
N GLY A 18 -17.12 -2.20 -11.36
CA GLY A 18 -16.87 -3.27 -10.41
C GLY A 18 -15.56 -3.13 -9.65
N VAL A 19 -14.93 -4.27 -9.42
CA VAL A 19 -13.79 -4.39 -8.53
C VAL A 19 -12.60 -5.00 -9.26
N VAL A 20 -11.42 -4.45 -9.03
CA VAL A 20 -10.15 -5.10 -9.34
C VAL A 20 -9.49 -5.56 -8.05
N GLU A 21 -9.19 -6.86 -7.94
CA GLU A 21 -8.31 -7.42 -6.90
C GLU A 21 -6.88 -7.26 -7.38
N GLY A 22 -6.29 -6.07 -7.17
CA GLY A 22 -5.01 -5.69 -7.75
C GLY A 22 -3.97 -5.21 -6.74
N PHE A 23 -4.25 -5.33 -5.45
CA PHE A 23 -3.36 -4.91 -4.37
C PHE A 23 -2.20 -5.89 -4.14
N TYR A 24 -1.13 -5.38 -3.55
CA TYR A 24 -0.05 -6.19 -2.96
C TYR A 24 -0.50 -6.68 -1.58
N GLY A 25 -0.27 -7.96 -1.29
CA GLY A 25 -0.66 -8.57 -0.04
C GLY A 25 -1.41 -9.88 -0.24
N ARG A 26 -1.96 -10.41 0.85
CA ARG A 26 -2.65 -11.70 0.83
C ARG A 26 -3.89 -11.65 -0.08
N PRO A 27 -3.96 -12.49 -1.12
CA PRO A 27 -5.14 -12.57 -1.98
C PRO A 27 -6.40 -12.98 -1.21
N TRP A 28 -7.55 -12.54 -1.67
CA TRP A 28 -8.83 -12.97 -1.10
C TRP A 28 -9.07 -14.46 -1.29
N THR A 29 -9.84 -15.07 -0.40
CA THR A 29 -10.22 -16.47 -0.50
C THR A 29 -11.28 -16.69 -1.59
N MET A 30 -11.48 -17.93 -2.01
CA MET A 30 -12.49 -18.28 -2.99
C MET A 30 -13.92 -17.97 -2.49
N GLU A 31 -14.14 -18.15 -1.18
CA GLU A 31 -15.40 -17.81 -0.52
C GLU A 31 -15.63 -16.30 -0.53
N GLN A 32 -14.62 -15.52 -0.22
CA GLN A 32 -14.67 -14.05 -0.23
C GLN A 32 -14.97 -13.53 -1.65
N ARG A 33 -14.31 -14.07 -2.66
CA ARG A 33 -14.58 -13.71 -4.07
C ARG A 33 -16.00 -14.07 -4.50
N THR A 34 -16.49 -15.23 -4.09
CA THR A 34 -17.89 -15.64 -4.36
C THR A 34 -18.89 -14.70 -3.67
N GLU A 35 -18.59 -14.29 -2.44
CA GLU A 35 -19.40 -13.29 -1.73
C GLU A 35 -19.34 -11.92 -2.45
N LEU A 36 -18.19 -11.52 -2.97
CA LEU A 36 -18.06 -10.32 -3.78
C LEU A 36 -19.01 -10.35 -5.00
N PHE A 37 -19.06 -11.46 -5.72
CA PHE A 37 -19.93 -11.58 -6.90
C PHE A 37 -21.42 -11.43 -6.55
N LYS A 38 -21.85 -11.94 -5.40
CA LYS A 38 -23.21 -11.73 -4.89
C LYS A 38 -23.48 -10.24 -4.62
N ARG A 39 -22.51 -9.56 -4.00
CA ARG A 39 -22.62 -8.12 -3.70
C ARG A 39 -22.63 -7.29 -4.98
N GLU A 40 -21.75 -7.59 -5.93
CA GLU A 40 -21.73 -6.91 -7.23
C GLU A 40 -23.07 -7.05 -7.95
N GLN A 41 -23.62 -8.26 -8.03
CA GLN A 41 -24.96 -8.51 -8.60
C GLN A 41 -26.03 -7.71 -7.86
N LYS A 42 -26.07 -7.78 -6.53
CA LYS A 42 -27.05 -7.06 -5.70
C LYS A 42 -27.00 -5.56 -5.91
N TRP A 43 -25.83 -5.00 -6.08
CA TRP A 43 -25.64 -3.56 -6.22
C TRP A 43 -25.61 -3.07 -7.68
N GLY A 44 -25.65 -3.98 -8.64
CA GLY A 44 -25.71 -3.66 -10.07
C GLY A 44 -24.35 -3.35 -10.69
N LEU A 45 -23.27 -3.80 -10.07
CA LEU A 45 -21.95 -3.85 -10.67
C LEU A 45 -21.82 -5.10 -11.55
N ASN A 46 -20.85 -5.13 -12.46
CA ASN A 46 -20.84 -6.13 -13.52
C ASN A 46 -19.51 -6.77 -13.85
N THR A 47 -18.41 -6.34 -13.22
CA THR A 47 -17.07 -6.79 -13.63
C THR A 47 -16.17 -7.01 -12.45
N TYR A 48 -15.48 -8.14 -12.42
CA TYR A 48 -14.40 -8.44 -11.52
C TYR A 48 -13.11 -8.71 -12.30
N LEU A 49 -12.08 -7.93 -12.03
CA LEU A 49 -10.74 -8.10 -12.60
C LEU A 49 -9.85 -8.87 -11.62
N TYR A 50 -9.49 -10.09 -11.99
CA TYR A 50 -8.58 -10.94 -11.22
C TYR A 50 -7.13 -10.55 -11.52
N ALA A 51 -6.51 -9.80 -10.61
CA ALA A 51 -5.14 -9.32 -10.76
C ALA A 51 -4.34 -9.30 -9.44
N PRO A 52 -4.46 -10.33 -8.54
CA PRO A 52 -3.79 -10.32 -7.24
C PRO A 52 -2.28 -10.42 -7.43
N LYS A 53 -1.53 -9.40 -6.98
CA LYS A 53 -0.08 -9.30 -7.18
C LYS A 53 0.70 -10.45 -6.55
N ASP A 54 0.20 -11.01 -5.46
CA ASP A 54 0.83 -12.11 -4.73
C ASP A 54 0.25 -13.50 -5.10
N ASP A 55 -0.57 -13.60 -6.14
CA ASP A 55 -0.71 -14.84 -6.90
C ASP A 55 0.54 -15.04 -7.75
N TYR A 56 1.41 -15.96 -7.37
CA TYR A 56 2.69 -16.19 -8.04
C TYR A 56 2.54 -16.49 -9.53
N LYS A 57 1.49 -17.20 -9.94
CA LYS A 57 1.26 -17.58 -11.34
C LYS A 57 0.58 -16.50 -12.17
N HIS A 58 0.09 -15.45 -11.53
CA HIS A 58 -0.38 -14.25 -12.22
C HIS A 58 0.79 -13.34 -12.63
N ARG A 59 1.88 -13.23 -11.81
CA ARG A 59 2.94 -12.24 -12.00
C ARG A 59 4.35 -12.86 -11.97
N MET A 60 4.83 -13.33 -10.82
CA MET A 60 6.22 -13.76 -10.62
C MET A 60 6.58 -14.97 -11.47
N TYR A 61 5.72 -15.98 -11.52
CA TYR A 61 5.87 -17.21 -12.30
C TYR A 61 4.79 -17.31 -13.37
N TRP A 62 4.59 -16.24 -14.12
CA TRP A 62 3.51 -16.11 -15.11
C TRP A 62 3.56 -17.17 -16.21
N ARG A 63 4.74 -17.75 -16.48
CA ARG A 63 4.94 -18.83 -17.48
C ARG A 63 4.36 -20.16 -17.02
N ASP A 64 4.25 -20.36 -15.70
CA ASP A 64 3.82 -21.64 -15.14
C ASP A 64 2.32 -21.83 -15.31
N LEU A 65 1.95 -23.00 -15.82
CA LEU A 65 0.54 -23.37 -15.90
C LEU A 65 -0.03 -23.66 -14.51
N TYR A 66 -1.32 -23.48 -14.36
CA TYR A 66 -2.04 -23.88 -13.15
C TYR A 66 -2.06 -25.40 -13.04
N SER A 67 -1.89 -25.92 -11.82
CA SER A 67 -2.07 -27.35 -11.52
C SER A 67 -3.54 -27.76 -11.64
N ALA A 68 -3.82 -29.05 -11.59
CA ALA A 68 -5.21 -29.55 -11.64
C ALA A 68 -6.07 -29.01 -10.50
N GLU A 69 -5.51 -28.93 -9.28
CA GLU A 69 -6.21 -28.40 -8.10
C GLU A 69 -6.48 -26.90 -8.22
N GLU A 70 -5.50 -26.11 -8.66
CA GLU A 70 -5.66 -24.67 -8.90
C GLU A 70 -6.66 -24.42 -10.05
N ALA A 71 -6.63 -25.26 -11.09
CA ALA A 71 -7.57 -25.20 -12.21
C ALA A 71 -9.01 -25.42 -11.75
N GLU A 72 -9.25 -26.42 -10.92
CA GLU A 72 -10.60 -26.69 -10.36
C GLU A 72 -11.13 -25.49 -9.59
N GLN A 73 -10.29 -24.82 -8.79
CA GLN A 73 -10.65 -23.64 -8.05
C GLN A 73 -10.99 -22.45 -8.97
N LEU A 74 -10.19 -22.21 -10.01
CA LEU A 74 -10.44 -21.14 -10.97
C LEU A 74 -11.69 -21.40 -11.81
N ILE A 75 -11.91 -22.65 -12.25
CA ILE A 75 -13.12 -23.05 -12.96
C ILE A 75 -14.36 -22.78 -12.11
N ALA A 76 -14.32 -23.17 -10.84
CA ALA A 76 -15.42 -22.93 -9.90
C ALA A 76 -15.66 -21.42 -9.71
N LEU A 77 -14.61 -20.63 -9.61
CA LEU A 77 -14.69 -19.18 -9.44
C LEU A 77 -15.27 -18.49 -10.68
N ILE A 78 -14.81 -18.83 -11.87
CA ILE A 78 -15.32 -18.30 -13.14
C ILE A 78 -16.80 -18.67 -13.31
N SER A 79 -17.18 -19.88 -12.95
CA SER A 79 -18.57 -20.32 -12.96
C SER A 79 -19.42 -19.55 -11.96
N ALA A 80 -18.94 -19.30 -10.76
CA ALA A 80 -19.63 -18.50 -9.75
C ALA A 80 -19.86 -17.06 -10.21
N ALA A 81 -18.85 -16.41 -10.83
CA ALA A 81 -19.00 -15.09 -11.41
C ALA A 81 -20.10 -15.05 -12.47
N LYS A 82 -20.12 -16.03 -13.38
CA LYS A 82 -21.16 -16.17 -14.39
C LYS A 82 -22.56 -16.36 -13.79
N THR A 83 -22.67 -17.14 -12.73
CA THR A 83 -23.95 -17.37 -12.03
C THR A 83 -24.52 -16.07 -11.44
N HIS A 84 -23.66 -15.14 -11.07
CA HIS A 84 -24.03 -13.83 -10.51
C HIS A 84 -24.02 -12.69 -11.52
N ASP A 85 -23.99 -12.98 -12.83
CA ASP A 85 -23.95 -11.98 -13.91
C ASP A 85 -22.76 -10.99 -13.79
N VAL A 86 -21.64 -11.48 -13.24
CA VAL A 86 -20.37 -10.75 -13.13
C VAL A 86 -19.40 -11.26 -14.19
N GLU A 87 -18.89 -10.35 -14.99
CA GLU A 87 -17.86 -10.65 -15.99
C GLU A 87 -16.51 -10.87 -15.29
N PHE A 88 -16.01 -12.09 -15.34
CA PHE A 88 -14.68 -12.45 -14.82
C PHE A 88 -13.62 -12.11 -15.86
N VAL A 89 -12.74 -11.16 -15.54
CA VAL A 89 -11.60 -10.77 -16.37
C VAL A 89 -10.32 -11.32 -15.75
N TYR A 90 -9.64 -12.21 -16.47
CA TYR A 90 -8.36 -12.75 -16.00
C TYR A 90 -7.21 -11.85 -16.44
N ALA A 91 -6.40 -11.38 -15.50
CA ALA A 91 -5.21 -10.60 -15.78
C ALA A 91 -3.93 -11.42 -15.63
N ILE A 92 -2.92 -11.09 -16.44
CA ILE A 92 -1.56 -11.61 -16.35
C ILE A 92 -0.56 -10.47 -16.46
N SER A 93 0.50 -10.51 -15.64
CA SER A 93 1.56 -9.49 -15.55
C SER A 93 2.92 -10.09 -15.93
N PRO A 94 3.30 -10.14 -17.21
CA PRO A 94 4.57 -10.74 -17.62
C PRO A 94 5.77 -9.79 -17.57
N GLY A 95 5.53 -8.50 -17.30
CA GLY A 95 6.49 -7.42 -17.52
C GLY A 95 7.74 -7.42 -16.63
N LEU A 96 7.77 -8.21 -15.54
CA LEU A 96 8.94 -8.27 -14.66
C LEU A 96 10.19 -8.83 -15.35
N ASP A 97 10.03 -9.78 -16.27
CA ASP A 97 11.17 -10.52 -16.83
C ASP A 97 10.95 -11.02 -18.27
N ILE A 98 9.87 -10.59 -18.94
CA ILE A 98 9.61 -11.01 -20.32
C ILE A 98 10.62 -10.42 -21.29
N THR A 99 11.13 -11.24 -22.22
CA THR A 99 11.82 -10.78 -23.42
C THR A 99 10.82 -10.73 -24.58
N PHE A 100 10.40 -9.53 -24.95
CA PHE A 100 9.32 -9.30 -25.94
C PHE A 100 9.62 -9.85 -27.30
N SER A 101 10.89 -9.86 -27.72
CA SER A 101 11.35 -10.36 -29.01
C SER A 101 11.52 -11.90 -29.07
N ASN A 102 11.39 -12.57 -27.92
CA ASN A 102 11.58 -14.01 -27.84
C ASN A 102 10.29 -14.78 -28.16
N PRO A 103 10.19 -15.52 -29.28
CA PRO A 103 8.99 -16.26 -29.64
C PRO A 103 8.55 -17.32 -28.61
N ARG A 104 9.49 -17.86 -27.82
CA ARG A 104 9.19 -18.82 -26.74
C ARG A 104 8.44 -18.18 -25.59
N GLU A 105 8.78 -16.93 -25.26
CA GLU A 105 8.10 -16.16 -24.24
C GLU A 105 6.66 -15.83 -24.64
N VAL A 106 6.48 -15.38 -25.89
CA VAL A 106 5.15 -15.11 -26.45
C VAL A 106 4.30 -16.39 -26.51
N ALA A 107 4.91 -17.52 -26.90
CA ALA A 107 4.23 -18.82 -26.92
C ALA A 107 3.84 -19.26 -25.47
N ALA A 108 4.69 -19.03 -24.48
CA ALA A 108 4.38 -19.33 -23.08
C ALA A 108 3.19 -18.50 -22.57
N LEU A 109 3.16 -17.20 -22.90
CA LEU A 109 2.06 -16.31 -22.56
C LEU A 109 0.74 -16.77 -23.20
N LYS A 110 0.75 -17.08 -24.49
CA LYS A 110 -0.43 -17.60 -25.19
C LYS A 110 -0.92 -18.92 -24.59
N ARG A 111 -0.03 -19.86 -24.31
CA ARG A 111 -0.37 -21.15 -23.69
C ARG A 111 -1.02 -20.98 -22.31
N LYS A 112 -0.52 -20.04 -21.48
CA LYS A 112 -1.12 -19.72 -20.20
C LYS A 112 -2.55 -19.19 -20.34
N LEU A 113 -2.74 -18.27 -21.26
CA LEU A 113 -4.07 -17.67 -21.51
C LEU A 113 -5.02 -18.66 -22.17
N ASP A 114 -4.54 -19.55 -23.05
CA ASP A 114 -5.33 -20.65 -23.60
C ASP A 114 -5.83 -21.58 -22.49
N GLN A 115 -4.98 -21.93 -21.51
CA GLN A 115 -5.39 -22.71 -20.36
C GLN A 115 -6.54 -22.03 -19.59
N VAL A 116 -6.43 -20.75 -19.31
CA VAL A 116 -7.49 -20.01 -18.59
C VAL A 116 -8.76 -19.88 -19.45
N LYS A 117 -8.61 -19.76 -20.76
CA LYS A 117 -9.74 -19.80 -21.71
C LYS A 117 -10.48 -21.14 -21.66
N GLU A 118 -9.75 -22.25 -21.53
CA GLU A 118 -10.33 -23.59 -21.35
C GLU A 118 -11.10 -23.72 -20.03
N PHE A 119 -10.71 -22.98 -18.98
CA PHE A 119 -11.47 -22.89 -17.72
C PHE A 119 -12.82 -22.19 -17.88
N GLY A 120 -13.10 -21.63 -19.02
CA GLY A 120 -14.35 -20.94 -19.32
C GLY A 120 -14.25 -19.40 -19.29
N CYS A 121 -13.08 -18.84 -19.02
CA CYS A 121 -12.86 -17.40 -19.08
C CYS A 121 -12.98 -16.88 -20.51
N ARG A 122 -13.62 -15.72 -20.68
CA ARG A 122 -13.83 -15.08 -22.00
C ARG A 122 -13.28 -13.66 -22.09
N SER A 123 -12.82 -13.11 -20.97
CA SER A 123 -12.32 -11.76 -20.86
C SER A 123 -10.96 -11.76 -20.21
N PHE A 124 -10.04 -10.96 -20.74
CA PHE A 124 -8.64 -11.01 -20.37
C PHE A 124 -8.06 -9.62 -20.19
N SER A 125 -6.95 -9.55 -19.47
CA SER A 125 -6.18 -8.33 -19.29
C SER A 125 -4.69 -8.62 -19.30
N LEU A 126 -3.91 -7.73 -19.93
CA LEU A 126 -2.45 -7.77 -19.94
C LEU A 126 -1.92 -6.53 -19.23
N LEU A 127 -1.17 -6.74 -18.15
CA LEU A 127 -0.72 -5.67 -17.27
C LEU A 127 0.79 -5.49 -17.37
N PHE A 128 1.22 -4.23 -17.52
CA PHE A 128 2.62 -3.81 -17.54
C PHE A 128 2.91 -2.70 -16.51
N ASP A 129 2.16 -2.68 -15.42
CA ASP A 129 2.33 -1.77 -14.31
C ASP A 129 3.49 -2.20 -13.39
N ASP A 130 4.10 -1.22 -12.72
CA ASP A 130 5.16 -1.39 -11.71
C ASP A 130 6.35 -2.25 -12.17
N ILE A 131 6.84 -1.99 -13.37
CA ILE A 131 7.99 -2.67 -13.97
C ILE A 131 9.08 -1.69 -14.36
N GLU A 132 10.31 -2.19 -14.52
CA GLU A 132 11.41 -1.41 -15.08
C GLU A 132 11.16 -1.10 -16.56
N THR A 133 11.51 0.11 -16.98
CA THR A 133 11.30 0.59 -18.36
C THR A 133 12.46 0.28 -19.31
N GLU A 134 13.52 -0.37 -18.84
CA GLU A 134 14.66 -0.76 -19.67
C GLU A 134 14.41 -2.07 -20.41
N MET A 135 14.51 -1.97 -21.74
CA MET A 135 14.52 -3.17 -22.60
C MET A 135 15.88 -3.84 -22.60
N CYS A 136 15.90 -5.17 -22.67
CA CYS A 136 17.13 -5.93 -22.93
C CYS A 136 17.69 -5.65 -24.35
N ALA A 137 18.94 -6.04 -24.60
CA ALA A 137 19.60 -5.79 -25.89
C ALA A 137 18.85 -6.39 -27.09
N ALA A 138 18.27 -7.57 -26.94
CA ALA A 138 17.49 -8.23 -27.98
C ALA A 138 16.22 -7.44 -28.33
N ASP A 139 15.51 -6.95 -27.34
CA ASP A 139 14.29 -6.16 -27.54
C ASP A 139 14.60 -4.77 -28.13
N LYS A 140 15.72 -4.12 -27.74
CA LYS A 140 16.20 -2.87 -28.35
C LYS A 140 16.52 -3.02 -29.83
N GLN A 141 16.93 -4.21 -30.28
CA GLN A 141 17.15 -4.50 -31.72
C GLN A 141 15.83 -4.77 -32.47
N ALA A 142 14.85 -5.36 -31.81
CA ALA A 142 13.60 -5.79 -32.45
C ALA A 142 12.54 -4.67 -32.47
N PHE A 143 12.54 -3.78 -31.48
CA PHE A 143 11.51 -2.76 -31.32
C PHE A 143 12.09 -1.36 -31.21
N SER A 144 11.40 -0.38 -31.81
CA SER A 144 11.81 1.03 -31.83
C SER A 144 11.65 1.74 -30.47
N SER A 145 10.78 1.21 -29.59
CA SER A 145 10.60 1.70 -28.24
C SER A 145 9.96 0.65 -27.34
N PHE A 146 10.00 0.90 -26.04
CA PHE A 146 9.33 0.08 -25.04
C PHE A 146 7.81 -0.02 -25.27
N ALA A 147 7.18 1.09 -25.65
CA ALA A 147 5.76 1.10 -26.02
C ALA A 147 5.45 0.21 -27.21
N HIS A 148 6.30 0.22 -28.26
CA HIS A 148 6.12 -0.65 -29.44
C HIS A 148 6.21 -2.14 -29.07
N ALA A 149 7.13 -2.51 -28.18
CA ALA A 149 7.27 -3.87 -27.70
C ALA A 149 6.00 -4.35 -26.98
N GLN A 150 5.50 -3.54 -26.05
CA GLN A 150 4.27 -3.86 -25.30
C GLN A 150 3.04 -3.93 -26.19
N VAL A 151 2.88 -2.98 -27.09
CA VAL A 151 1.76 -2.96 -28.04
C VAL A 151 1.79 -4.17 -28.98
N SER A 152 2.97 -4.53 -29.49
CA SER A 152 3.13 -5.68 -30.40
C SER A 152 2.64 -6.96 -29.74
N ILE A 153 3.12 -7.27 -28.54
CA ILE A 153 2.72 -8.49 -27.82
C ILE A 153 1.24 -8.45 -27.43
N THR A 154 0.74 -7.30 -27.04
CA THR A 154 -0.66 -7.14 -26.63
C THR A 154 -1.60 -7.38 -27.80
N ASN A 155 -1.32 -6.78 -28.95
CA ASN A 155 -2.11 -7.00 -30.17
C ASN A 155 -2.07 -8.46 -30.62
N GLU A 156 -0.90 -9.10 -30.56
CA GLU A 156 -0.72 -10.49 -30.93
C GLU A 156 -1.52 -11.43 -30.01
N VAL A 157 -1.50 -11.18 -28.71
CA VAL A 157 -2.28 -11.95 -27.72
C VAL A 157 -3.76 -11.74 -27.91
N TYR A 158 -4.19 -10.50 -28.12
CA TYR A 158 -5.59 -10.16 -28.36
C TYR A 158 -6.16 -10.90 -29.58
N GLN A 159 -5.43 -10.89 -30.70
CA GLN A 159 -5.81 -11.62 -31.90
C GLN A 159 -5.78 -13.14 -31.70
N HIS A 160 -4.77 -13.66 -31.02
CA HIS A 160 -4.66 -15.08 -30.68
C HIS A 160 -5.87 -15.58 -29.89
N LEU A 161 -6.37 -14.80 -28.96
CA LEU A 161 -7.55 -15.14 -28.15
C LEU A 161 -8.87 -15.03 -28.93
N GLY A 162 -8.85 -14.55 -30.14
CA GLY A 162 -10.02 -14.38 -31.02
C GLY A 162 -10.76 -13.06 -30.79
N GLU A 163 -10.02 -12.03 -30.45
CA GLU A 163 -10.53 -10.67 -30.24
C GLU A 163 -11.66 -10.63 -29.20
N PRO A 164 -11.37 -10.97 -27.93
CA PRO A 164 -12.39 -10.97 -26.87
C PRO A 164 -13.15 -9.65 -26.80
N HIS A 165 -14.44 -9.70 -26.46
CA HIS A 165 -15.28 -8.51 -26.33
C HIS A 165 -14.74 -7.55 -25.25
N THR A 166 -14.21 -8.08 -24.17
CA THR A 166 -13.51 -7.34 -23.12
C THR A 166 -12.06 -7.80 -23.06
N PHE A 167 -11.16 -6.90 -23.40
CA PHE A 167 -9.73 -7.06 -23.25
C PHE A 167 -9.15 -5.75 -22.74
N LEU A 168 -8.45 -5.80 -21.59
CA LEU A 168 -7.89 -4.63 -20.93
C LEU A 168 -6.36 -4.64 -21.04
N PHE A 169 -5.80 -3.48 -21.21
CA PHE A 169 -4.36 -3.25 -21.22
C PHE A 169 -4.01 -2.23 -20.12
N CYS A 170 -3.07 -2.57 -19.24
CA CYS A 170 -2.51 -1.61 -18.30
C CYS A 170 -1.14 -1.14 -18.80
N PRO A 171 -0.97 0.14 -19.15
CA PRO A 171 0.31 0.68 -19.55
C PRO A 171 1.27 0.76 -18.36
N THR A 172 2.58 0.87 -18.63
CA THR A 172 3.58 1.16 -17.60
C THR A 172 3.40 2.59 -17.08
N ASP A 173 3.16 3.54 -17.99
CA ASP A 173 2.77 4.91 -17.62
C ASP A 173 1.24 4.96 -17.42
N TYR A 174 0.76 4.43 -16.30
CA TYR A 174 -0.66 4.29 -16.01
C TYR A 174 -1.30 5.50 -15.30
N CYS A 175 -0.54 6.55 -15.02
CA CYS A 175 -1.03 7.80 -14.46
C CYS A 175 -0.27 9.01 -15.01
N ALA A 176 -0.85 10.21 -14.88
CA ALA A 176 -0.24 11.42 -15.41
C ALA A 176 1.14 11.72 -14.80
N ALA A 177 1.34 11.40 -13.53
CA ALA A 177 2.61 11.61 -12.84
C ALA A 177 3.79 10.80 -13.42
N PHE A 178 3.51 9.71 -14.13
CA PHE A 178 4.54 8.89 -14.79
C PHE A 178 4.84 9.33 -16.22
N CYS A 179 3.98 10.15 -16.81
CA CYS A 179 4.12 10.60 -18.18
C CYS A 179 5.21 11.67 -18.31
N THR A 180 6.12 11.51 -19.28
CA THR A 180 7.19 12.45 -19.51
C THR A 180 7.12 13.03 -20.93
N PRO A 181 7.16 14.36 -21.09
CA PRO A 181 7.15 15.40 -20.05
C PRO A 181 5.76 15.67 -19.47
N THR A 182 4.68 15.38 -20.21
CA THR A 182 3.26 15.52 -19.84
C THR A 182 2.43 14.43 -20.50
N VAL A 183 1.16 14.27 -20.14
CA VAL A 183 0.24 13.33 -20.78
C VAL A 183 0.13 13.62 -22.29
N SER A 184 -0.12 14.86 -22.65
CA SER A 184 -0.29 15.28 -24.06
C SER A 184 0.98 15.16 -24.91
N GLN A 185 2.16 15.14 -24.28
CA GLN A 185 3.46 15.05 -24.96
C GLN A 185 4.15 13.68 -24.76
N SER A 186 3.51 12.73 -24.06
CA SER A 186 4.08 11.41 -23.83
C SER A 186 4.18 10.59 -25.11
N SER A 187 5.39 10.34 -25.57
CA SER A 187 5.64 9.47 -26.72
C SER A 187 5.17 8.04 -26.46
N TYR A 188 5.29 7.57 -25.21
CA TYR A 188 4.80 6.25 -24.80
C TYR A 188 3.29 6.15 -24.98
N LEU A 189 2.51 7.07 -24.41
CA LEU A 189 1.06 7.05 -24.52
C LEU A 189 0.57 7.26 -25.96
N HIS A 190 1.19 8.13 -26.74
CA HIS A 190 0.86 8.32 -28.15
C HIS A 190 1.07 7.03 -28.94
N THR A 191 2.17 6.32 -28.71
CA THR A 191 2.41 5.03 -29.35
C THR A 191 1.34 4.00 -28.97
N VAL A 192 0.99 3.91 -27.70
CA VAL A 192 -0.08 3.03 -27.20
C VAL A 192 -1.41 3.39 -27.88
N GLY A 193 -1.79 4.65 -27.88
CA GLY A 193 -3.05 5.13 -28.50
C GLY A 193 -3.13 4.87 -30.00
N ASP A 194 -2.01 5.06 -30.71
CA ASP A 194 -1.95 4.92 -32.16
C ASP A 194 -1.89 3.47 -32.64
N LYS A 195 -1.21 2.61 -31.90
CA LYS A 195 -0.84 1.27 -32.38
C LYS A 195 -1.62 0.13 -31.72
N LEU A 196 -2.20 0.37 -30.54
CA LEU A 196 -3.02 -0.64 -29.88
C LEU A 196 -4.34 -0.82 -30.65
N LEU A 197 -4.76 -2.06 -30.86
CA LEU A 197 -5.98 -2.38 -31.61
C LEU A 197 -7.21 -1.75 -30.94
N PRO A 198 -8.18 -1.21 -31.72
CA PRO A 198 -9.31 -0.42 -31.19
C PRO A 198 -10.23 -1.19 -30.24
N GLY A 199 -10.25 -2.53 -30.31
CA GLY A 199 -11.05 -3.39 -29.41
C GLY A 199 -10.49 -3.52 -28.01
N ILE A 200 -9.25 -3.07 -27.76
CA ILE A 200 -8.57 -3.15 -26.49
C ILE A 200 -8.84 -1.89 -25.70
N ASP A 201 -9.35 -2.03 -24.48
CA ASP A 201 -9.58 -0.94 -23.56
C ASP A 201 -8.34 -0.70 -22.69
N ILE A 202 -8.10 0.54 -22.24
CA ILE A 202 -6.88 0.92 -21.54
C ILE A 202 -7.22 1.34 -20.10
N LEU A 203 -6.49 0.76 -19.14
CA LEU A 203 -6.58 1.11 -17.72
C LEU A 203 -5.77 2.37 -17.40
N TRP A 204 -6.29 3.19 -16.48
CA TRP A 204 -5.72 4.47 -16.10
C TRP A 204 -6.08 4.79 -14.65
N THR A 205 -5.14 5.26 -13.83
CA THR A 205 -5.41 5.57 -12.42
C THR A 205 -5.73 7.05 -12.17
N GLY A 206 -5.61 7.90 -13.18
CA GLY A 206 -5.83 9.34 -13.08
C GLY A 206 -4.54 10.16 -12.98
N PRO A 207 -4.57 11.33 -12.32
CA PRO A 207 -3.39 12.18 -12.16
C PRO A 207 -2.22 11.52 -11.46
N LYS A 208 -2.50 10.67 -10.46
CA LYS A 208 -1.50 9.97 -9.64
C LYS A 208 -1.84 8.47 -9.50
N VAL A 209 -0.95 7.70 -8.87
CA VAL A 209 -1.21 6.29 -8.50
C VAL A 209 -2.45 6.20 -7.62
N VAL A 210 -2.49 7.01 -6.56
CA VAL A 210 -3.68 7.26 -5.75
C VAL A 210 -4.14 8.69 -6.03
N SER A 211 -5.17 8.85 -6.84
CA SER A 211 -5.67 10.16 -7.25
C SER A 211 -6.60 10.76 -6.21
N HIS A 212 -6.28 11.98 -5.74
CA HIS A 212 -7.18 12.73 -4.85
C HIS A 212 -8.46 13.10 -5.59
N LYS A 213 -8.30 13.75 -6.76
CA LYS A 213 -9.41 14.14 -7.65
C LYS A 213 -9.15 13.62 -9.05
N ILE A 214 -10.22 13.29 -9.76
CA ILE A 214 -10.17 13.00 -11.21
C ILE A 214 -11.13 13.95 -11.88
N SER A 215 -10.62 14.89 -12.67
CA SER A 215 -11.43 15.89 -13.36
C SER A 215 -11.82 15.43 -14.76
N VAL A 216 -12.87 16.05 -15.30
CA VAL A 216 -13.33 15.82 -16.67
C VAL A 216 -12.24 16.20 -17.67
N GLU A 217 -11.58 17.33 -17.46
CA GLU A 217 -10.52 17.84 -18.33
C GLU A 217 -9.34 16.86 -18.41
N SER A 218 -8.93 16.28 -17.26
CA SER A 218 -7.84 15.30 -17.22
C SER A 218 -8.18 14.02 -17.98
N ILE A 219 -9.45 13.60 -17.96
CA ILE A 219 -9.92 12.44 -18.72
C ILE A 219 -10.02 12.74 -20.21
N GLU A 220 -10.46 13.94 -20.58
CA GLU A 220 -10.48 14.37 -21.97
C GLU A 220 -9.07 14.47 -22.55
N GLU A 221 -8.10 14.98 -21.79
CA GLU A 221 -6.69 15.03 -22.19
C GLU A 221 -6.15 13.62 -22.48
N VAL A 222 -6.24 12.69 -21.53
CA VAL A 222 -5.73 11.33 -21.73
C VAL A 222 -6.49 10.58 -22.81
N SER A 223 -7.81 10.77 -22.93
CA SER A 223 -8.62 10.16 -23.97
C SER A 223 -8.21 10.61 -25.37
N SER A 224 -7.82 11.87 -25.54
CA SER A 224 -7.33 12.39 -26.81
C SER A 224 -6.01 11.73 -27.24
N VAL A 225 -5.12 11.46 -26.30
CA VAL A 225 -3.84 10.78 -26.53
C VAL A 225 -4.03 9.29 -26.79
N LEU A 226 -4.84 8.62 -25.96
CA LEU A 226 -5.14 7.20 -26.09
C LEU A 226 -6.11 6.87 -27.24
N LYS A 227 -6.77 7.89 -27.79
CA LYS A 227 -7.77 7.77 -28.86
C LYS A 227 -8.97 6.89 -28.48
N ARG A 228 -9.24 6.77 -27.19
CA ARG A 228 -10.37 6.03 -26.62
C ARG A 228 -10.62 6.45 -25.17
N PRO A 229 -11.86 6.33 -24.67
CA PRO A 229 -12.12 6.56 -23.26
C PRO A 229 -11.42 5.50 -22.41
N PRO A 230 -10.75 5.89 -21.30
CA PRO A 230 -10.07 4.93 -20.42
C PRO A 230 -11.06 4.18 -19.52
N VAL A 231 -10.62 3.04 -19.01
CA VAL A 231 -11.18 2.39 -17.81
C VAL A 231 -10.38 2.88 -16.62
N ILE A 232 -11.04 3.47 -15.65
CA ILE A 232 -10.36 3.90 -14.42
C ILE A 232 -10.11 2.68 -13.53
N TRP A 233 -8.84 2.50 -13.16
CA TRP A 233 -8.40 1.68 -12.02
C TRP A 233 -8.25 2.62 -10.85
N ASP A 234 -9.22 2.66 -9.94
CA ASP A 234 -9.26 3.65 -8.88
C ASP A 234 -8.70 3.11 -7.56
N ASN A 235 -7.60 3.71 -7.11
CA ASN A 235 -6.90 3.35 -5.89
C ASN A 235 -7.32 4.19 -4.66
N ILE A 236 -8.45 4.91 -4.74
CA ILE A 236 -8.86 5.78 -3.63
C ILE A 236 -9.05 5.04 -2.30
N HIS A 237 -9.39 3.76 -2.32
CA HIS A 237 -9.53 2.94 -1.12
C HIS A 237 -8.42 1.89 -0.96
N ALA A 238 -7.39 1.90 -1.81
CA ALA A 238 -6.24 0.99 -1.68
C ALA A 238 -5.41 1.35 -0.45
N ASN A 239 -5.03 0.34 0.35
CA ASN A 239 -4.27 0.52 1.59
C ASN A 239 -3.00 -0.34 1.69
N ASP A 240 -2.60 -1.00 0.62
CA ASP A 240 -1.46 -1.91 0.56
C ASP A 240 -0.10 -1.22 0.78
N TYR A 241 -0.05 0.10 0.71
CA TYR A 241 1.15 0.92 0.93
C TYR A 241 1.32 1.40 2.38
N ASP A 242 0.28 1.27 3.24
CA ASP A 242 0.35 1.66 4.65
C ASP A 242 -0.45 0.68 5.53
N PRO A 243 0.22 -0.23 6.27
CA PRO A 243 -0.45 -1.26 7.05
C PRO A 243 -1.24 -0.74 8.26
N GLN A 244 -1.11 0.54 8.59
CA GLN A 244 -1.86 1.19 9.66
C GLN A 244 -3.12 1.90 9.17
N ARG A 245 -3.31 2.01 7.85
CA ARG A 245 -4.44 2.71 7.27
C ARG A 245 -5.48 1.76 6.70
N LEU A 246 -6.71 2.12 6.94
CA LEU A 246 -7.91 1.52 6.35
C LEU A 246 -8.77 2.65 5.82
N PHE A 247 -9.49 2.45 4.72
CA PHE A 247 -10.30 3.51 4.11
C PHE A 247 -11.76 3.10 4.10
N LEU A 248 -12.56 3.81 4.89
CA LEU A 248 -13.99 3.61 5.09
C LEU A 248 -14.82 4.85 4.70
N GLY A 249 -14.20 5.82 4.05
CA GLY A 249 -14.88 6.98 3.49
C GLY A 249 -15.63 6.62 2.19
N PRO A 250 -16.50 7.51 1.72
CA PRO A 250 -17.27 7.29 0.49
C PRO A 250 -16.39 7.44 -0.76
N TYR A 251 -16.83 6.88 -1.87
CA TYR A 251 -16.32 7.22 -3.19
C TYR A 251 -16.56 8.71 -3.45
N LYS A 252 -15.52 9.49 -3.72
CA LYS A 252 -15.56 10.96 -3.67
C LYS A 252 -14.57 11.59 -4.65
N ASP A 253 -14.81 12.86 -4.99
CA ASP A 253 -13.97 13.68 -5.86
C ASP A 253 -13.80 13.13 -7.30
N ARG A 254 -14.84 12.45 -7.76
CA ARG A 254 -15.06 12.02 -9.15
C ARG A 254 -16.44 12.49 -9.56
N PRO A 255 -16.56 13.62 -10.32
CA PRO A 255 -17.88 14.12 -10.72
C PRO A 255 -18.60 13.12 -11.63
N THR A 256 -19.93 13.06 -11.54
CA THR A 256 -20.73 12.14 -12.36
C THR A 256 -20.67 12.43 -13.85
N ASP A 257 -20.27 13.63 -14.25
CA ASP A 257 -19.97 14.01 -15.63
C ASP A 257 -18.82 13.21 -16.27
N LEU A 258 -18.03 12.51 -15.46
CA LEU A 258 -17.03 11.55 -15.95
C LEU A 258 -17.66 10.30 -16.57
N ILE A 259 -18.80 9.84 -16.08
CA ILE A 259 -19.41 8.56 -16.49
C ILE A 259 -19.54 8.44 -18.01
N PRO A 260 -20.10 9.42 -18.74
CA PRO A 260 -20.23 9.32 -20.19
C PRO A 260 -18.88 9.44 -20.95
N LYS A 261 -17.82 9.85 -20.26
CA LYS A 261 -16.47 10.04 -20.84
C LYS A 261 -15.53 8.88 -20.55
N LEU A 262 -15.98 7.90 -19.77
CA LEU A 262 -15.22 6.73 -19.39
C LEU A 262 -15.74 5.46 -20.08
N ARG A 263 -14.85 4.51 -20.30
CA ARG A 263 -15.23 3.15 -20.67
C ARG A 263 -15.71 2.36 -19.45
N GLY A 264 -15.26 2.74 -18.27
CA GLY A 264 -15.65 2.13 -17.00
C GLY A 264 -14.82 2.58 -15.81
N VAL A 265 -15.17 2.03 -14.65
CA VAL A 265 -14.46 2.21 -13.37
C VAL A 265 -14.38 0.88 -12.65
N LEU A 266 -13.16 0.49 -12.23
CA LEU A 266 -12.88 -0.62 -11.35
C LEU A 266 -12.16 -0.07 -10.10
N THR A 267 -12.71 -0.29 -8.92
CA THR A 267 -12.03 0.10 -7.68
C THR A 267 -11.05 -1.00 -7.26
N ASN A 268 -9.82 -0.60 -6.94
CA ASN A 268 -8.84 -1.42 -6.23
C ASN A 268 -8.91 -1.04 -4.75
N PRO A 269 -9.62 -1.83 -3.91
CA PRO A 269 -10.00 -1.40 -2.58
C PRO A 269 -8.98 -1.82 -1.50
N ASN A 270 -9.39 -1.78 -0.21
CA ASN A 270 -8.54 -2.29 0.87
C ASN A 270 -8.17 -3.77 0.68
N CYS A 271 -7.03 -4.18 1.23
CA CYS A 271 -6.59 -5.58 1.23
C CYS A 271 -7.56 -6.47 2.01
N GLU A 272 -8.10 -5.97 3.11
CA GLU A 272 -9.11 -6.65 3.91
C GLU A 272 -10.44 -6.70 3.17
N PHE A 273 -11.06 -7.87 3.13
CA PHE A 273 -12.24 -8.07 2.30
C PHE A 273 -13.50 -7.37 2.83
N TYR A 274 -13.86 -7.63 4.08
CA TYR A 274 -15.14 -7.18 4.63
C TYR A 274 -15.28 -5.67 4.80
N PRO A 275 -14.22 -4.90 5.13
CA PRO A 275 -14.30 -3.45 5.19
C PRO A 275 -14.57 -2.76 3.85
N ASN A 276 -14.39 -3.45 2.73
CA ASN A 276 -14.65 -2.92 1.39
C ASN A 276 -16.14 -2.74 1.08
N PHE A 277 -17.01 -3.10 2.01
CA PHE A 277 -18.46 -2.87 1.86
C PHE A 277 -18.75 -1.40 1.50
N VAL A 278 -18.16 -0.45 2.23
CA VAL A 278 -18.39 0.98 2.01
C VAL A 278 -17.83 1.44 0.66
N ALA A 279 -16.61 1.04 0.32
CA ALA A 279 -15.96 1.39 -0.95
C ALA A 279 -16.78 0.95 -2.16
N ILE A 280 -17.21 -0.32 -2.16
CA ILE A 280 -17.93 -0.93 -3.29
C ILE A 280 -19.37 -0.43 -3.35
N HIS A 281 -20.05 -0.31 -2.20
CA HIS A 281 -21.42 0.16 -2.13
C HIS A 281 -21.56 1.61 -2.62
N THR A 282 -20.68 2.52 -2.16
CA THR A 282 -20.70 3.92 -2.57
C THR A 282 -20.30 4.10 -4.03
N LEU A 283 -19.35 3.30 -4.56
CA LEU A 283 -19.06 3.25 -5.99
C LEU A 283 -20.30 2.83 -6.80
N SER A 284 -21.03 1.82 -6.35
CA SER A 284 -22.25 1.38 -7.05
C SER A 284 -23.31 2.47 -7.09
N THR A 285 -23.44 3.24 -6.03
CA THR A 285 -24.34 4.40 -5.97
C THR A 285 -23.92 5.47 -6.98
N TRP A 286 -22.62 5.76 -7.06
CA TRP A 286 -22.06 6.70 -8.05
C TRP A 286 -22.31 6.23 -9.48
N CYS A 287 -22.10 4.95 -9.79
CA CYS A 287 -22.35 4.41 -11.14
C CYS A 287 -23.82 4.53 -11.59
N LYS A 288 -24.77 4.48 -10.65
CA LYS A 288 -26.21 4.60 -10.93
C LYS A 288 -26.65 6.04 -11.13
N ALA A 289 -25.91 7.02 -10.65
CA ALA A 289 -26.29 8.42 -10.66
C ALA A 289 -26.59 8.95 -12.08
N PHE A 290 -25.85 8.49 -13.09
CA PHE A 290 -26.06 8.88 -14.49
C PHE A 290 -27.39 8.37 -15.08
N VAL A 291 -27.82 7.15 -14.72
CA VAL A 291 -29.07 6.55 -15.22
C VAL A 291 -30.28 7.29 -14.64
N ASP A 292 -30.23 7.62 -13.35
CA ASP A 292 -31.29 8.34 -12.65
C ASP A 292 -31.38 9.82 -13.09
N GLY A 293 -30.25 10.43 -13.42
CA GLY A 293 -30.18 11.83 -13.87
C GLY A 293 -30.83 12.09 -15.23
N ALA A 294 -30.82 11.11 -16.13
CA ALA A 294 -31.48 11.21 -17.44
C ALA A 294 -33.02 11.23 -17.35
N GLN A 295 -33.62 10.96 -16.20
CA GLN A 295 -35.07 10.86 -15.98
C GLN A 295 -35.65 11.93 -15.05
N ARG A 296 -34.81 12.82 -14.46
CA ARG A 296 -35.29 13.85 -13.53
C ARG A 296 -34.93 15.26 -14.00
N ASP A 297 -35.93 16.08 -14.27
CA ASP A 297 -35.80 17.54 -14.31
C ASP A 297 -35.52 18.02 -12.87
N VAL A 298 -34.26 18.28 -12.53
CA VAL A 298 -33.87 18.75 -11.19
C VAL A 298 -33.93 20.28 -11.19
N GLU A 299 -34.78 20.85 -10.33
CA GLU A 299 -34.71 22.26 -9.96
C GLU A 299 -33.33 22.53 -9.32
N MET A 300 -32.52 23.35 -9.99
CA MET A 300 -31.19 23.76 -9.54
C MET A 300 -31.29 24.58 -8.24
N THR A 301 -30.87 24.02 -7.12
CA THR A 301 -30.57 24.77 -5.90
C THR A 301 -29.11 25.22 -5.97
N GLY A 302 -28.92 26.51 -5.81
CA GLY A 302 -27.76 27.28 -6.24
C GLY A 302 -26.48 27.15 -5.38
N ASP A 303 -25.93 25.96 -5.21
CA ASP A 303 -24.55 25.75 -4.77
C ASP A 303 -23.75 25.17 -5.95
N GLU A 304 -22.95 26.00 -6.60
CA GLU A 304 -22.21 25.69 -7.84
C GLU A 304 -21.15 24.58 -7.67
N ASP A 305 -20.84 24.15 -6.43
CA ASP A 305 -19.81 23.15 -6.12
C ASP A 305 -20.35 21.73 -5.80
N GLN A 306 -21.66 21.50 -5.84
CA GLN A 306 -22.24 20.19 -5.52
C GLN A 306 -22.70 19.45 -6.79
N ASP A 307 -22.23 18.20 -6.95
CA ASP A 307 -22.71 17.30 -7.99
C ASP A 307 -24.22 17.04 -7.78
N PRO A 308 -25.11 17.42 -8.73
CA PRO A 308 -26.56 17.31 -8.53
C PRO A 308 -27.06 15.87 -8.47
N TYR A 309 -26.29 14.89 -8.95
CA TYR A 309 -26.70 13.51 -9.11
C TYR A 309 -26.12 12.55 -8.07
N TYR A 310 -25.01 12.93 -7.40
CA TYR A 310 -24.34 12.11 -6.42
C TYR A 310 -23.85 12.92 -5.22
N SER A 311 -24.25 12.53 -4.03
CA SER A 311 -23.75 13.09 -2.77
C SER A 311 -22.94 12.03 -2.01
N PRO A 312 -21.63 12.23 -1.83
CA PRO A 312 -20.78 11.29 -1.07
C PRO A 312 -21.31 11.00 0.35
N GLN A 313 -21.80 12.02 1.05
CA GLN A 313 -22.32 11.87 2.41
C GLN A 313 -23.63 11.06 2.46
N LYS A 314 -24.52 11.28 1.52
CA LYS A 314 -25.77 10.48 1.43
C LYS A 314 -25.44 9.03 1.05
N ALA A 315 -24.53 8.83 0.10
CA ALA A 315 -24.05 7.49 -0.28
C ALA A 315 -23.38 6.76 0.89
N LEU A 316 -22.56 7.46 1.67
CA LEU A 316 -21.94 6.92 2.86
C LEU A 316 -22.98 6.51 3.91
N THR A 317 -23.95 7.37 4.20
CA THR A 317 -25.00 7.07 5.18
C THR A 317 -25.80 5.84 4.76
N LEU A 318 -26.13 5.72 3.48
CA LEU A 318 -26.83 4.54 2.95
C LEU A 318 -25.97 3.28 3.08
N ALA A 319 -24.69 3.35 2.69
CA ALA A 319 -23.78 2.23 2.81
C ALA A 319 -23.60 1.76 4.26
N LEU A 320 -23.44 2.69 5.20
CA LEU A 320 -23.29 2.36 6.62
C LEU A 320 -24.57 1.77 7.22
N THR A 321 -25.74 2.24 6.77
CA THR A 321 -27.03 1.68 7.19
C THR A 321 -27.17 0.22 6.73
N ASP A 322 -26.80 -0.07 5.49
CA ASP A 322 -26.84 -1.43 4.98
C ASP A 322 -25.77 -2.31 5.63
N TRP A 323 -24.58 -1.76 5.88
CA TRP A 323 -23.47 -2.50 6.51
C TRP A 323 -23.76 -2.86 7.96
N LEU A 324 -24.49 -2.00 8.69
CA LEU A 324 -24.93 -2.30 10.05
C LEU A 324 -25.72 -3.60 10.12
N GLN A 325 -26.54 -3.90 9.12
CA GLN A 325 -27.32 -5.16 9.09
C GLN A 325 -26.38 -6.38 8.98
N GLU A 326 -25.26 -6.26 8.26
CA GLU A 326 -24.28 -7.35 8.17
C GLU A 326 -23.52 -7.54 9.49
N PHE A 327 -23.19 -6.47 10.21
CA PHE A 327 -22.58 -6.58 11.54
C PHE A 327 -23.47 -7.31 12.54
N LEU A 328 -24.78 -7.12 12.42
CA LEU A 328 -25.79 -7.71 13.32
C LEU A 328 -26.23 -9.11 12.89
N SER A 329 -25.87 -9.57 11.70
CA SER A 329 -26.19 -10.90 11.20
C SER A 329 -25.18 -11.94 11.70
N THR A 330 -25.63 -13.17 11.96
CA THR A 330 -24.78 -14.29 12.34
C THR A 330 -25.06 -15.47 11.43
N ASP A 331 -24.16 -15.70 10.47
CA ASP A 331 -24.18 -16.92 9.65
C ASP A 331 -23.19 -18.00 10.13
N GLN A 332 -22.49 -17.76 11.26
CA GLN A 332 -21.50 -18.71 11.78
C GLN A 332 -22.12 -19.63 12.86
N PRO A 333 -21.87 -20.96 12.77
CA PRO A 333 -22.23 -21.90 13.82
C PRO A 333 -21.51 -21.53 15.13
N GLY A 334 -22.27 -21.23 16.19
CA GLY A 334 -21.70 -20.86 17.50
C GLY A 334 -21.58 -19.38 17.78
N GLY A 335 -22.06 -18.50 16.89
CA GLY A 335 -22.23 -17.08 17.19
C GLY A 335 -23.23 -16.84 18.34
N PRO A 336 -23.13 -15.70 19.06
CA PRO A 336 -24.10 -15.41 20.15
C PRO A 336 -25.51 -15.40 19.58
N ARG A 337 -26.35 -16.24 20.12
CA ARG A 337 -27.76 -16.26 19.76
C ARG A 337 -28.37 -14.93 20.17
N LEU A 338 -29.00 -14.21 19.23
CA LEU A 338 -29.89 -13.11 19.57
C LEU A 338 -30.87 -13.58 20.65
N PRO A 339 -31.15 -12.74 21.68
CA PRO A 339 -32.14 -13.09 22.64
C PRO A 339 -33.44 -13.38 21.90
N PRO A 340 -34.15 -14.50 22.17
CA PRO A 340 -35.33 -14.85 21.44
C PRO A 340 -36.38 -13.76 21.67
N SER A 341 -36.73 -13.03 20.59
CA SER A 341 -37.99 -12.30 20.57
C SER A 341 -39.06 -13.28 20.97
N ARG A 342 -39.83 -12.98 22.03
CA ARG A 342 -40.87 -13.80 22.63
C ARG A 342 -41.69 -14.52 21.55
N LEU A 343 -41.26 -15.69 21.10
CA LEU A 343 -42.08 -16.65 20.40
C LEU A 343 -42.84 -17.44 21.47
N LYS A 344 -44.15 -17.48 21.33
CA LYS A 344 -45.08 -18.22 22.19
C LYS A 344 -44.58 -19.64 22.37
N LYS A 345 -44.44 -20.07 23.62
CA LYS A 345 -44.15 -21.44 24.00
C LYS A 345 -45.25 -22.37 23.44
N ASP A 346 -44.84 -23.32 22.62
CA ASP A 346 -45.62 -24.50 22.32
C ASP A 346 -45.42 -25.53 23.48
N PRO A 347 -46.46 -26.19 23.97
CA PRO A 347 -46.43 -27.00 25.22
C PRO A 347 -45.90 -28.42 25.05
N SER A 348 -45.05 -28.73 24.07
CA SER A 348 -44.69 -30.15 23.80
C SER A 348 -43.19 -30.46 23.78
N ASP A 349 -42.32 -29.60 24.28
CA ASP A 349 -40.90 -29.94 24.36
C ASP A 349 -40.51 -30.40 25.77
N GLU A 350 -40.07 -31.65 25.82
CA GLU A 350 -39.53 -32.34 27.01
C GLU A 350 -38.32 -31.62 27.57
N GLU A 351 -38.27 -31.48 28.91
CA GLU A 351 -37.16 -30.86 29.64
C GLU A 351 -35.85 -31.64 29.48
N PRO A 352 -34.72 -30.96 29.19
CA PRO A 352 -33.39 -31.56 29.32
C PRO A 352 -33.04 -31.68 30.81
N MET A 353 -32.46 -32.81 31.18
CA MET A 353 -31.99 -33.14 32.54
C MET A 353 -31.26 -31.99 33.24
N HIS A 354 -31.72 -31.69 34.43
CA HIS A 354 -31.03 -30.86 35.41
C HIS A 354 -29.69 -31.48 35.79
N THR A 355 -28.60 -30.83 35.41
CA THR A 355 -27.36 -30.94 36.15
C THR A 355 -27.38 -29.89 37.24
N ASP A 356 -27.27 -30.33 38.49
CA ASP A 356 -27.13 -29.45 39.66
C ASP A 356 -25.94 -28.53 39.49
N MET A 357 -26.19 -27.33 39.02
CA MET A 357 -25.24 -26.21 39.07
C MET A 357 -25.61 -25.34 40.27
N ALA A 358 -24.65 -25.20 41.16
CA ALA A 358 -24.75 -24.45 42.40
C ALA A 358 -25.39 -23.07 42.18
N GLU A 359 -26.30 -22.72 43.06
CA GLU A 359 -26.86 -21.38 43.22
C GLU A 359 -25.74 -20.36 43.37
N GLY A 360 -25.61 -19.45 42.41
CA GLY A 360 -24.64 -18.36 42.46
C GLY A 360 -23.77 -18.25 41.22
N SER A 361 -24.32 -18.37 40.00
CA SER A 361 -23.56 -18.01 38.81
C SER A 361 -23.36 -16.49 38.83
N TYR A 362 -22.14 -16.09 39.24
CA TYR A 362 -21.66 -14.73 39.12
C TYR A 362 -21.70 -14.30 37.66
N VAL A 363 -22.48 -13.27 37.36
CA VAL A 363 -22.48 -12.62 36.06
C VAL A 363 -21.60 -11.36 36.20
N PRO A 364 -20.42 -11.32 35.55
CA PRO A 364 -19.53 -10.14 35.61
C PRO A 364 -20.30 -8.91 35.18
N GLY A 365 -20.20 -7.83 35.96
CA GLY A 365 -20.75 -6.53 35.60
C GLY A 365 -20.00 -5.89 34.41
N PRO A 366 -20.59 -4.90 33.76
CA PRO A 366 -19.96 -4.23 32.61
C PRO A 366 -18.56 -3.65 32.88
N GLY A 367 -18.24 -3.33 34.14
CA GLY A 367 -16.93 -2.84 34.58
C GLY A 367 -15.87 -3.93 34.76
N GLU A 368 -16.26 -5.19 34.86
CA GLU A 368 -15.36 -6.32 35.13
C GLU A 368 -15.02 -7.13 33.88
N ASN A 369 -15.85 -7.01 32.83
CA ASN A 369 -15.55 -7.60 31.53
C ASN A 369 -15.95 -6.60 30.41
N PRO A 370 -15.01 -5.77 29.97
CA PRO A 370 -15.25 -4.73 28.94
C PRO A 370 -15.66 -5.32 27.58
N LEU A 371 -15.53 -6.63 27.37
CA LEU A 371 -16.02 -7.32 26.17
C LEU A 371 -17.51 -7.72 26.29
N TYR A 372 -18.11 -7.58 27.46
CA TYR A 372 -19.52 -7.88 27.72
C TYR A 372 -20.35 -6.59 27.84
N THR A 373 -20.47 -5.84 26.76
CA THR A 373 -21.46 -4.76 26.72
C THR A 373 -22.78 -5.33 26.22
N ALA A 374 -23.87 -5.07 26.95
CA ALA A 374 -25.21 -5.42 26.55
C ALA A 374 -25.77 -4.51 25.43
N GLU A 375 -25.06 -3.45 25.09
CA GLU A 375 -25.48 -2.48 24.09
C GLU A 375 -25.11 -2.91 22.68
N PRO A 376 -26.08 -2.94 21.74
CA PRO A 376 -25.82 -3.28 20.35
C PRO A 376 -25.05 -2.15 19.63
N LEU A 377 -24.32 -2.51 18.58
CA LEU A 377 -23.70 -1.57 17.66
C LEU A 377 -24.75 -0.67 17.00
N THR A 378 -24.46 0.61 16.90
CA THR A 378 -25.35 1.61 16.33
C THR A 378 -24.82 2.18 15.01
N LEU A 379 -25.69 2.86 14.26
CA LEU A 379 -25.27 3.59 13.05
C LEU A 379 -24.27 4.71 13.37
N ASP A 380 -24.39 5.36 14.51
CA ASP A 380 -23.47 6.43 14.93
C ASP A 380 -22.07 5.88 15.25
N ASP A 381 -21.98 4.65 15.78
CA ASP A 381 -20.71 3.96 15.93
C ASP A 381 -20.02 3.71 14.58
N LEU A 382 -20.79 3.28 13.57
CA LEU A 382 -20.24 3.07 12.22
C LEU A 382 -19.88 4.38 11.51
N LYS A 383 -20.63 5.45 11.74
CA LYS A 383 -20.24 6.79 11.26
C LYS A 383 -18.92 7.22 11.89
N LEU A 384 -18.79 7.09 13.22
CA LEU A 384 -17.54 7.38 13.92
C LEU A 384 -16.39 6.52 13.37
N LEU A 385 -16.59 5.22 13.19
CA LEU A 385 -15.59 4.32 12.62
C LEU A 385 -15.14 4.82 11.23
N SER A 386 -16.09 5.14 10.34
CA SER A 386 -15.80 5.69 9.02
C SER A 386 -15.02 7.01 9.09
N GLU A 387 -15.37 7.91 10.00
CA GLU A 387 -14.70 9.19 10.16
C GLU A 387 -13.28 9.07 10.72
N LEU A 388 -13.00 8.04 11.53
CA LEU A 388 -11.65 7.76 12.04
C LEU A 388 -10.73 7.11 10.99
N PHE A 389 -11.31 6.42 10.00
CA PHE A 389 -10.62 5.75 8.89
C PHE A 389 -11.18 6.23 7.55
N TYR A 390 -11.03 7.51 7.24
CA TYR A 390 -11.80 8.14 6.17
C TYR A 390 -11.23 7.88 4.77
N LEU A 391 -10.37 8.75 4.26
CA LEU A 391 -9.80 8.66 2.92
C LEU A 391 -8.29 9.00 2.92
N PRO A 392 -7.54 8.68 1.85
CA PRO A 392 -6.09 8.86 1.82
C PRO A 392 -5.63 10.29 2.08
N TYR A 393 -6.35 11.26 1.58
CA TYR A 393 -5.96 12.68 1.59
C TYR A 393 -6.70 13.53 2.62
N GLU A 394 -7.61 12.95 3.36
CA GLU A 394 -8.38 13.69 4.36
C GLU A 394 -8.82 12.81 5.53
N HIS A 395 -8.83 13.41 6.69
CA HIS A 395 -9.49 12.85 7.87
C HIS A 395 -10.98 13.19 7.85
N GLY A 396 -11.80 12.32 8.43
CA GLY A 396 -13.21 12.62 8.67
C GLY A 396 -13.42 13.73 9.70
N PRO A 397 -14.65 14.25 9.82
CA PRO A 397 -14.96 15.39 10.68
C PRO A 397 -14.52 15.20 12.15
N THR A 398 -14.85 14.06 12.76
CA THR A 398 -14.48 13.78 14.16
C THR A 398 -12.97 13.65 14.32
N ALA A 399 -12.27 12.97 13.41
CA ALA A 399 -10.83 12.86 13.47
C ALA A 399 -10.13 14.22 13.37
N ARG A 400 -10.60 15.10 12.47
CA ARG A 400 -10.11 16.48 12.36
C ARG A 400 -10.36 17.27 13.64
N ALA A 401 -11.56 17.16 14.21
CA ALA A 401 -11.88 17.83 15.47
C ALA A 401 -10.96 17.37 16.60
N MET A 402 -10.72 16.08 16.73
CA MET A 402 -9.80 15.53 17.74
C MET A 402 -8.38 16.08 17.58
N LEU A 403 -7.85 16.12 16.35
CA LEU A 403 -6.51 16.66 16.08
C LEU A 403 -6.43 18.16 16.38
N GLN A 404 -7.44 18.93 16.01
CA GLN A 404 -7.53 20.37 16.29
C GLN A 404 -7.59 20.66 17.79
N GLU A 405 -8.36 19.87 18.54
CA GLU A 405 -8.44 20.04 20.00
C GLU A 405 -7.10 19.72 20.68
N VAL A 406 -6.43 18.62 20.30
CA VAL A 406 -5.11 18.29 20.87
C VAL A 406 -4.08 19.37 20.56
N ASP A 407 -4.04 19.89 19.34
CA ASP A 407 -3.12 20.96 18.94
C ASP A 407 -3.39 22.24 19.73
N TRP A 408 -4.67 22.63 19.84
CA TRP A 408 -5.07 23.81 20.60
C TRP A 408 -4.74 23.67 22.10
N LEU A 409 -5.10 22.54 22.72
CA LEU A 409 -4.84 22.27 24.14
C LEU A 409 -3.34 22.27 24.44
N LYS A 410 -2.52 21.78 23.53
CA LYS A 410 -1.07 21.78 23.62
C LYS A 410 -0.52 23.21 23.57
N LYS A 411 -0.95 24.02 22.61
CA LYS A 411 -0.50 25.41 22.44
C LYS A 411 -0.89 26.30 23.65
N HIS A 412 -2.03 26.02 24.28
CA HIS A 412 -2.56 26.81 25.38
C HIS A 412 -2.34 26.15 26.76
N SER A 413 -1.47 25.16 26.84
CA SER A 413 -1.20 24.49 28.14
C SER A 413 -0.62 25.37 29.22
N CYS A 414 0.03 26.50 28.86
CA CYS A 414 0.56 27.48 29.79
C CYS A 414 -0.54 28.39 30.37
N ASP A 415 -1.69 28.50 29.72
CA ASP A 415 -2.80 29.37 30.16
C ASP A 415 -3.58 28.80 31.35
N VAL A 416 -3.35 27.53 31.70
CA VAL A 416 -3.95 26.84 32.85
C VAL A 416 -3.52 27.48 34.20
N SER A 417 -2.40 28.20 34.23
CA SER A 417 -1.87 28.88 35.39
C SER A 417 -2.19 30.38 35.46
N ALA A 418 -2.82 30.94 34.40
CA ALA A 418 -3.06 32.38 34.29
C ALA A 418 -4.50 32.77 34.68
N GLU A 419 -5.27 33.42 33.90
CA GLU A 419 -6.57 33.98 34.20
C GLU A 419 -7.69 32.92 34.28
N THR A 420 -8.69 33.14 35.15
CA THR A 420 -9.82 32.23 35.40
C THR A 420 -10.61 31.85 34.15
N ASP A 421 -10.80 32.78 33.22
CA ASP A 421 -11.61 32.58 32.02
C ASP A 421 -10.88 31.68 31.01
N LYS A 422 -9.59 31.89 30.79
CA LYS A 422 -8.77 31.05 29.88
C LYS A 422 -8.62 29.63 30.41
N ARG A 423 -8.52 29.47 31.72
CA ARG A 423 -8.52 28.15 32.35
C ARG A 423 -9.84 27.42 32.16
N ALA A 424 -10.96 28.14 32.30
CA ALA A 424 -12.30 27.56 32.10
C ALA A 424 -12.48 27.09 30.63
N GLU A 425 -12.03 27.88 29.66
CA GLU A 425 -12.04 27.51 28.25
C GLU A 425 -11.18 26.26 27.99
N TRP A 426 -9.95 26.25 28.53
CA TRP A 426 -9.07 25.08 28.38
C TRP A 426 -9.69 23.80 28.94
N CYS A 427 -10.26 23.89 30.17
CA CYS A 427 -10.94 22.74 30.81
C CYS A 427 -12.16 22.28 30.01
N SER A 428 -12.95 23.20 29.45
CA SER A 428 -14.11 22.87 28.63
C SER A 428 -13.70 22.12 27.35
N ARG A 429 -12.66 22.59 26.68
CA ARG A 429 -12.15 21.95 25.47
C ARG A 429 -11.45 20.61 25.77
N ALA A 430 -10.73 20.51 26.87
CA ALA A 430 -10.16 19.23 27.32
C ALA A 430 -11.26 18.21 27.65
N GLN A 431 -12.38 18.63 28.25
CA GLN A 431 -13.53 17.76 28.47
C GLN A 431 -14.18 17.34 27.14
N HIS A 432 -14.35 18.26 26.20
CA HIS A 432 -14.87 17.92 24.88
C HIS A 432 -13.99 16.89 24.14
N PHE A 433 -12.67 17.04 24.23
CA PHE A 433 -11.74 16.05 23.70
C PHE A 433 -11.85 14.69 24.43
N ASP A 434 -11.99 14.71 25.76
CA ASP A 434 -12.18 13.49 26.56
C ASP A 434 -13.48 12.76 26.18
N ASP A 435 -14.56 13.50 25.91
CA ASP A 435 -15.85 12.96 25.46
C ASP A 435 -15.72 12.29 24.09
N MET A 436 -14.96 12.88 23.14
CA MET A 436 -14.67 12.26 21.85
C MET A 436 -13.84 10.97 22.02
N CYS A 437 -12.85 10.98 22.92
CA CYS A 437 -12.07 9.77 23.22
C CYS A 437 -12.95 8.67 23.83
N GLU A 438 -13.85 9.03 24.71
CA GLU A 438 -14.80 8.08 25.31
C GLU A 438 -15.73 7.46 24.26
N ALA A 439 -16.21 8.26 23.31
CA ALA A 439 -17.01 7.75 22.18
C ALA A 439 -16.25 6.70 21.38
N VAL A 440 -14.94 6.87 21.14
CA VAL A 440 -14.10 5.87 20.47
C VAL A 440 -13.99 4.59 21.30
N VAL A 441 -13.85 4.69 22.62
CA VAL A 441 -13.80 3.52 23.51
C VAL A 441 -15.13 2.78 23.50
N GLN A 442 -16.25 3.47 23.55
CA GLN A 442 -17.59 2.89 23.50
C GLN A 442 -17.84 2.19 22.15
N MET A 443 -17.49 2.83 21.05
CA MET A 443 -17.55 2.22 19.72
C MET A 443 -16.72 0.93 19.67
N PHE A 444 -15.48 0.94 20.17
CA PHE A 444 -14.61 -0.24 20.23
C PHE A 444 -15.29 -1.38 21.00
N ASN A 445 -15.86 -1.08 22.17
CA ASN A 445 -16.53 -2.08 23.00
C ASN A 445 -17.73 -2.69 22.27
N ARG A 446 -18.57 -1.88 21.60
CA ARG A 446 -19.71 -2.36 20.82
C ARG A 446 -19.29 -3.17 19.60
N LEU A 447 -18.27 -2.74 18.85
CA LEU A 447 -17.70 -3.48 17.73
C LEU A 447 -17.15 -4.84 18.17
N SER A 448 -16.46 -4.89 19.31
CA SER A 448 -15.87 -6.14 19.84
C SER A 448 -16.93 -7.20 20.18
N ASN A 449 -18.17 -6.78 20.41
CA ASN A 449 -19.31 -7.65 20.69
C ASN A 449 -20.21 -7.91 19.46
N ALA A 450 -19.87 -7.35 18.30
CA ALA A 450 -20.65 -7.55 17.08
C ALA A 450 -20.75 -9.05 16.73
N PRO A 451 -21.95 -9.53 16.37
CA PRO A 451 -22.17 -10.93 16.06
C PRO A 451 -21.35 -11.45 14.87
N ASN A 452 -21.18 -10.64 13.84
CA ASN A 452 -20.39 -11.00 12.66
C ASN A 452 -18.89 -10.92 12.95
N ARG A 453 -18.30 -12.07 13.24
CA ARG A 453 -16.87 -12.17 13.60
C ARG A 453 -15.94 -11.98 12.42
N SER A 454 -16.37 -12.31 11.22
CA SER A 454 -15.54 -12.15 10.02
C SER A 454 -15.22 -10.69 9.74
N ILE A 455 -16.21 -9.80 9.89
CA ILE A 455 -15.98 -8.35 9.76
C ILE A 455 -15.06 -7.86 10.89
N LEU A 456 -15.32 -8.29 12.12
CA LEU A 456 -14.51 -7.89 13.27
C LEU A 456 -13.04 -8.30 13.10
N TYR A 457 -12.75 -9.50 12.61
CA TYR A 457 -11.37 -9.97 12.45
C TYR A 457 -10.59 -9.12 11.44
N ASP A 458 -11.21 -8.69 10.37
CA ASP A 458 -10.59 -7.78 9.40
C ASP A 458 -10.33 -6.38 9.99
N LEU A 459 -11.21 -5.91 10.88
CA LEU A 459 -11.10 -4.59 11.51
C LEU A 459 -10.21 -4.57 12.77
N TYR A 460 -9.97 -5.71 13.39
CA TYR A 460 -9.50 -5.77 14.78
C TYR A 460 -8.18 -5.04 15.03
N ASN A 461 -7.20 -5.24 14.16
CA ASN A 461 -5.90 -4.58 14.30
C ASN A 461 -6.01 -3.07 14.21
N TYR A 462 -6.85 -2.58 13.29
CA TYR A 462 -7.07 -1.15 13.08
C TYR A 462 -7.78 -0.48 14.26
N ILE A 463 -8.84 -1.12 14.77
CA ILE A 463 -9.59 -0.57 15.91
C ILE A 463 -8.79 -0.65 17.22
N CYS A 464 -7.91 -1.64 17.37
CA CYS A 464 -6.97 -1.69 18.50
C CYS A 464 -5.93 -0.58 18.41
N ASP A 465 -5.38 -0.34 17.21
CA ASP A 465 -4.39 0.70 16.99
C ASP A 465 -4.97 2.10 17.28
N ILE A 466 -6.15 2.40 16.71
CA ILE A 466 -6.79 3.70 16.94
C ILE A 466 -7.20 3.89 18.41
N LYS A 467 -7.68 2.86 19.09
CA LYS A 467 -7.99 2.90 20.52
C LYS A 467 -6.73 3.24 21.33
N SER A 468 -5.61 2.60 20.99
CA SER A 468 -4.33 2.85 21.65
C SER A 468 -3.83 4.28 21.39
N GLY A 469 -3.88 4.75 20.13
CA GLY A 469 -3.47 6.11 19.76
C GLY A 469 -4.32 7.19 20.47
N VAL A 470 -5.63 7.01 20.48
CA VAL A 470 -6.57 7.89 21.19
C VAL A 470 -6.32 7.85 22.70
N GLY A 471 -6.06 6.68 23.27
CA GLY A 471 -5.73 6.51 24.69
C GLY A 471 -4.45 7.24 25.09
N LEU A 472 -3.42 7.20 24.25
CA LEU A 472 -2.17 7.95 24.46
C LEU A 472 -2.41 9.46 24.40
N ALA A 473 -3.17 9.94 23.41
CA ALA A 473 -3.51 11.36 23.28
C ALA A 473 -4.35 11.85 24.49
N ARG A 474 -5.32 11.05 24.94
CA ARG A 474 -6.13 11.29 26.14
C ARG A 474 -5.26 11.42 27.40
N ALA A 475 -4.34 10.47 27.59
CA ALA A 475 -3.40 10.52 28.71
C ALA A 475 -2.49 11.75 28.65
N TYR A 476 -1.99 12.10 27.47
CA TYR A 476 -1.17 13.29 27.26
C TYR A 476 -1.92 14.58 27.62
N VAL A 477 -3.14 14.77 27.14
CA VAL A 477 -3.96 15.94 27.48
C VAL A 477 -4.16 16.05 29.00
N LYS A 478 -4.38 14.94 29.70
CA LYS A 478 -4.46 14.93 31.17
C LYS A 478 -3.16 15.43 31.83
N THR A 479 -2.00 15.12 31.27
CA THR A 479 -0.71 15.62 31.78
C THR A 479 -0.53 17.13 31.56
N LEU A 480 -1.10 17.69 30.48
CA LEU A 480 -1.05 19.15 30.23
C LEU A 480 -1.83 19.96 31.26
N GLY A 481 -2.90 19.41 31.81
CA GLY A 481 -3.67 20.02 32.91
C GLY A 481 -2.97 19.97 34.27
N GLY A 482 -1.87 19.23 34.42
CA GLY A 482 -1.03 19.15 35.59
C GLY A 482 0.19 20.08 35.50
N ARG A 483 0.79 20.45 36.63
CA ARG A 483 1.90 21.44 36.76
C ARG A 483 3.26 20.96 36.18
N GLY A 484 3.27 20.41 34.96
CA GLY A 484 4.51 20.00 34.27
C GLY A 484 4.67 20.74 32.96
N ARG A 485 5.78 21.46 32.74
CA ARG A 485 6.11 22.04 31.41
C ARG A 485 6.46 20.95 30.43
N PRO A 486 5.73 20.80 29.33
CA PRO A 486 6.20 19.97 28.22
C PRO A 486 7.25 20.75 27.41
N SER A 487 8.48 20.30 27.42
CA SER A 487 9.46 20.75 26.45
C SER A 487 9.41 19.77 25.26
N ALA A 488 8.76 20.14 24.19
CA ALA A 488 8.78 19.37 22.95
C ALA A 488 8.92 20.29 21.75
N GLN A 489 9.95 20.05 20.95
CA GLN A 489 10.04 20.58 19.61
C GLN A 489 9.12 19.75 18.70
N LEU A 490 8.20 20.44 18.05
CA LEU A 490 7.38 19.89 16.96
C LEU A 490 8.24 19.64 15.74
N MET A 491 8.05 18.51 15.09
CA MET A 491 8.52 18.30 13.72
C MET A 491 7.60 19.08 12.77
N ASN A 492 8.19 19.72 11.76
CA ASN A 492 7.51 20.55 10.78
C ASN A 492 6.50 19.77 9.95
N ASP A 493 5.44 20.47 9.53
CA ASP A 493 4.44 20.01 8.56
C ASP A 493 5.10 19.52 7.28
N ASP A 494 4.83 18.28 6.94
CA ASP A 494 5.19 17.71 5.64
C ASP A 494 4.01 17.93 4.67
N PRO A 495 4.16 18.73 3.62
CA PRO A 495 3.05 19.10 2.73
C PRO A 495 2.64 18.01 1.74
N GLU A 496 3.29 16.86 1.73
CA GLU A 496 2.96 15.76 0.83
C GLU A 496 1.76 14.95 1.34
N PRO A 497 0.93 14.40 0.42
CA PRO A 497 -0.24 13.59 0.78
C PRO A 497 0.10 12.33 1.57
N TRP A 498 1.33 11.89 1.52
CA TRP A 498 1.91 10.84 2.34
C TRP A 498 2.19 11.29 3.79
N GLY A 499 1.99 12.56 4.10
CA GLY A 499 2.10 13.13 5.45
C GLY A 499 1.11 12.57 6.46
N PHE A 500 0.04 11.90 6.00
CA PHE A 500 -0.92 11.20 6.86
C PHE A 500 -0.52 9.75 7.19
N ARG A 501 0.76 9.41 7.11
CA ARG A 501 1.26 8.07 7.44
C ARG A 501 0.77 7.59 8.81
N GLY A 502 0.25 6.36 8.85
CA GLY A 502 -0.35 5.80 10.06
C GLY A 502 -1.73 6.34 10.40
N GLY A 503 -2.35 7.13 9.52
CA GLY A 503 -3.67 7.70 9.73
C GLY A 503 -3.76 8.55 11.01
N LEU A 504 -4.92 8.58 11.64
CA LEU A 504 -5.16 9.36 12.86
C LEU A 504 -4.26 8.95 14.02
N SER A 505 -3.99 7.66 14.19
CA SER A 505 -3.07 7.16 15.23
C SER A 505 -1.65 7.68 15.00
N GLY A 506 -1.17 7.68 13.76
CA GLY A 506 0.13 8.26 13.40
C GLY A 506 0.20 9.76 13.63
N GLU A 507 -0.88 10.51 13.37
CA GLU A 507 -0.95 11.93 13.66
C GLU A 507 -0.83 12.21 15.17
N PHE A 508 -1.57 11.49 16.01
CA PHE A 508 -1.43 11.62 17.46
C PHE A 508 0.00 11.32 17.91
N GLN A 509 0.62 10.25 17.38
CA GLN A 509 2.00 9.91 17.73
C GLN A 509 2.98 11.03 17.37
N ARG A 510 2.80 11.71 16.25
CA ARG A 510 3.63 12.88 15.86
C ARG A 510 3.41 14.10 16.77
N MET A 511 2.21 14.28 17.30
CA MET A 511 1.88 15.40 18.21
C MET A 511 2.37 15.19 19.63
N LEU A 512 2.61 13.95 20.06
CA LEU A 512 3.04 13.63 21.41
C LEU A 512 4.56 13.85 21.60
N PRO A 513 5.01 14.28 22.80
CA PRO A 513 6.44 14.44 23.06
C PRO A 513 7.13 13.07 23.13
N CYS A 514 8.17 12.89 22.32
CA CYS A 514 8.99 11.69 22.29
C CYS A 514 10.06 11.72 23.38
N HIS A 515 9.69 11.57 24.65
CA HIS A 515 10.67 11.36 25.71
C HIS A 515 10.72 9.88 26.10
N GLY A 516 11.81 9.20 25.75
CA GLY A 516 12.27 7.97 26.38
C GLY A 516 12.09 6.66 25.62
N ASN A 517 11.23 6.51 24.64
CA ASN A 517 11.16 5.26 23.89
C ASN A 517 10.97 5.51 22.39
N ARG A 518 12.09 5.87 21.74
CA ARG A 518 12.14 6.11 20.29
C ARG A 518 11.80 4.87 19.44
N ASP A 519 11.77 3.68 20.05
CA ASP A 519 11.56 2.43 19.32
C ASP A 519 10.08 2.09 19.10
N LEU A 520 9.18 2.58 19.98
CA LEU A 520 7.73 2.37 19.85
C LEU A 520 7.08 3.11 18.65
N PHE A 521 7.72 4.19 18.18
CA PHE A 521 7.18 5.06 17.12
C PHE A 521 8.01 5.03 15.83
N ARG A 522 9.00 4.15 15.74
CA ARG A 522 9.75 3.90 14.53
C ARG A 522 9.05 2.85 13.66
N HIS A 523 7.95 3.24 13.06
CA HIS A 523 7.50 2.52 11.88
C HIS A 523 8.41 2.90 10.72
N PRO A 524 9.01 1.90 10.04
CA PRO A 524 9.71 2.21 8.80
C PRO A 524 8.71 2.89 7.87
N PRO A 525 9.06 4.01 7.25
CA PRO A 525 8.24 4.58 6.21
C PRO A 525 8.16 3.55 5.07
N MET A 526 7.09 2.76 5.05
CA MET A 526 6.85 1.76 4.00
C MET A 526 6.67 2.39 2.60
N THR A 527 6.64 3.72 2.55
CA THR A 527 6.48 4.54 1.36
C THR A 527 7.74 5.34 0.98
N ALA A 528 8.86 5.17 1.68
CA ALA A 528 10.10 5.79 1.24
C ALA A 528 10.52 5.17 -0.10
N VAL A 529 10.52 5.99 -1.15
CA VAL A 529 11.06 5.60 -2.44
C VAL A 529 12.57 5.73 -2.37
N TYR A 530 13.26 4.61 -2.51
CA TYR A 530 14.71 4.56 -2.53
C TYR A 530 15.19 4.35 -3.96
N CYS A 531 16.12 5.21 -4.40
CA CYS A 531 16.83 5.06 -5.66
C CYS A 531 18.25 4.54 -5.38
N ILE A 532 18.60 3.41 -6.00
CA ILE A 532 19.98 2.89 -6.00
C ILE A 532 20.57 3.22 -7.36
N ARG A 533 21.68 3.95 -7.38
CA ARG A 533 22.39 4.30 -8.61
C ARG A 533 23.91 4.09 -8.48
N PRO A 534 24.65 4.00 -9.58
CA PRO A 534 26.09 4.02 -9.54
C PRO A 534 26.65 5.29 -8.90
N TYR A 535 27.74 5.13 -8.16
CA TYR A 535 28.52 6.24 -7.60
C TYR A 535 29.19 7.05 -8.71
N CYS A 536 29.15 8.37 -8.60
CA CYS A 536 29.86 9.34 -9.44
C CYS A 536 30.91 10.09 -8.63
N PRO A 537 31.97 10.64 -9.24
CA PRO A 537 33.02 11.43 -8.53
C PRO A 537 32.44 12.61 -7.75
N GLU A 538 31.35 13.19 -8.22
CA GLU A 538 30.61 14.30 -7.60
C GLU A 538 30.00 13.91 -6.24
N ASP A 539 29.69 12.62 -6.03
CA ASP A 539 29.11 12.10 -4.81
C ASP A 539 30.09 12.08 -3.62
N LYS A 540 31.39 12.26 -3.88
CA LYS A 540 32.44 12.18 -2.87
C LYS A 540 32.16 13.04 -1.63
N THR A 541 31.66 14.24 -1.81
CA THR A 541 31.37 15.18 -0.71
C THR A 541 30.26 14.64 0.18
N GLU A 542 29.20 14.10 -0.42
CA GLU A 542 28.05 13.52 0.30
C GLU A 542 28.43 12.21 1.00
N VAL A 543 29.19 11.34 0.36
CA VAL A 543 29.75 10.12 0.98
C VAL A 543 30.54 10.47 2.23
N GLN A 544 31.43 11.48 2.15
CA GLN A 544 32.20 11.96 3.30
C GLN A 544 31.31 12.56 4.39
N ARG A 545 30.24 13.25 4.00
CA ARG A 545 29.26 13.78 4.96
C ARG A 545 28.59 12.65 5.74
N ILE A 546 28.04 11.65 5.03
CA ILE A 546 27.41 10.50 5.64
C ILE A 546 28.36 9.74 6.55
N SER A 547 29.59 9.48 6.10
CA SER A 547 30.62 8.81 6.90
C SER A 547 30.88 9.56 8.22
N ARG A 548 31.05 10.88 8.19
CA ARG A 548 31.25 11.70 9.40
C ARG A 548 30.04 11.73 10.31
N GLU A 549 28.84 11.76 9.74
CA GLU A 549 27.58 11.74 10.50
C GLU A 549 27.42 10.41 11.26
N MET A 550 27.69 9.30 10.61
CA MET A 550 27.65 7.97 11.22
C MET A 550 28.69 7.82 12.34
N GLN A 551 29.91 8.31 12.15
CA GLN A 551 30.96 8.30 13.17
C GLN A 551 30.64 9.16 14.40
N ARG A 552 29.90 10.29 14.24
CA ARG A 552 29.47 11.17 15.35
C ARG A 552 28.34 10.60 16.18
N GLY A 553 27.52 9.74 15.62
CA GLY A 553 26.32 9.19 16.28
C GLY A 553 26.60 8.13 17.34
N GLU A 554 27.78 7.57 17.40
CA GLU A 554 28.05 6.32 18.13
C GLU A 554 28.81 6.43 19.46
N ALA A 555 29.46 7.55 19.76
CA ALA A 555 30.18 7.68 21.03
C ALA A 555 30.38 9.13 21.49
N ASN A 556 30.26 9.36 22.80
CA ASN A 556 30.79 10.54 23.49
C ASN A 556 32.35 10.62 23.49
N VAL A 557 33.02 9.94 22.54
CA VAL A 557 34.47 9.91 22.43
C VAL A 557 34.88 10.83 21.27
N PRO A 558 35.86 11.73 21.46
CA PRO A 558 36.33 12.60 20.39
C PRO A 558 36.82 11.79 19.19
N LEU A 559 36.41 12.17 18.00
CA LEU A 559 36.71 11.52 16.70
C LEU A 559 38.21 11.26 16.46
N VAL A 560 39.07 12.05 17.08
CA VAL A 560 40.54 12.02 16.91
C VAL A 560 41.21 10.79 17.55
N MET A 561 40.49 10.02 18.36
CA MET A 561 41.01 8.91 19.13
C MET A 561 40.58 7.53 18.63
N GLN A 562 39.78 7.43 17.60
CA GLN A 562 39.32 6.13 17.10
C GLN A 562 40.23 5.62 15.97
N PRO A 563 40.69 4.36 16.02
CA PRO A 563 41.49 3.81 14.93
C PRO A 563 40.67 3.73 13.64
N PRO A 564 41.27 4.06 12.48
CA PRO A 564 40.55 4.03 11.19
C PRO A 564 40.20 2.59 10.80
N LEU A 565 39.01 2.42 10.21
CA LEU A 565 38.60 1.19 9.54
C LEU A 565 39.15 1.13 8.11
N LEU A 566 39.31 -0.08 7.55
CA LEU A 566 39.68 -0.27 6.14
C LEU A 566 38.70 0.44 5.20
N GLY A 567 37.40 0.41 5.54
CA GLY A 567 36.36 1.11 4.76
C GLY A 567 36.43 2.63 4.80
N ASP A 568 37.05 3.21 5.85
CA ASP A 568 37.20 4.67 5.97
C ASP A 568 38.08 5.27 4.86
N VAL A 569 39.02 4.48 4.33
CA VAL A 569 39.88 4.89 3.20
C VAL A 569 39.08 5.11 1.92
N LEU A 570 38.03 4.30 1.71
CA LEU A 570 37.11 4.46 0.58
C LEU A 570 36.20 5.67 0.76
N SER A 571 35.51 5.73 1.91
CA SER A 571 34.59 6.83 2.21
C SER A 571 35.29 8.18 2.36
N GLY A 572 36.55 8.20 2.83
CA GLY A 572 37.41 9.38 2.84
C GLY A 572 37.86 9.84 1.44
N GLY A 573 37.75 8.94 0.47
CA GLY A 573 38.16 9.20 -0.91
C GLY A 573 39.70 9.21 -1.12
N ASP A 574 40.41 8.53 -0.20
CA ASP A 574 41.87 8.32 -0.32
C ASP A 574 42.19 7.31 -1.42
N ILE A 575 41.34 6.31 -1.58
CA ILE A 575 41.40 5.33 -2.66
C ILE A 575 40.05 5.30 -3.35
N PRO A 576 39.99 5.42 -4.68
CA PRO A 576 38.74 5.30 -5.40
C PRO A 576 38.22 3.85 -5.34
N PRO A 577 36.90 3.64 -5.25
CA PRO A 577 36.32 2.29 -5.33
C PRO A 577 36.60 1.65 -6.69
N SER A 578 36.59 0.33 -6.73
CA SER A 578 36.74 -0.40 -7.99
C SER A 578 35.60 -0.08 -8.97
N PRO A 579 35.87 0.02 -10.28
CA PRO A 579 34.81 0.24 -11.27
C PRO A 579 33.66 -0.75 -11.10
N GLN A 580 32.43 -0.28 -11.23
CA GLN A 580 31.19 -1.07 -11.05
C GLN A 580 30.97 -1.66 -9.64
N CYS A 581 31.85 -1.30 -8.66
CA CYS A 581 31.75 -1.74 -7.29
C CYS A 581 31.45 -0.57 -6.34
N ALA A 582 30.67 0.39 -6.79
CA ALA A 582 30.29 1.56 -6.00
C ALA A 582 28.85 1.98 -6.30
N LEU A 583 28.02 2.05 -5.28
CA LEU A 583 26.62 2.42 -5.34
C LEU A 583 26.30 3.48 -4.30
N VAL A 584 25.35 4.34 -4.62
CA VAL A 584 24.74 5.27 -3.68
C VAL A 584 23.26 5.01 -3.56
N LEU A 585 22.73 5.34 -2.39
CA LEU A 585 21.31 5.24 -2.04
C LEU A 585 20.77 6.64 -1.81
N GLU A 586 19.71 6.97 -2.49
CA GLU A 586 19.00 8.24 -2.36
C GLU A 586 17.55 8.00 -1.91
N ASP A 587 17.05 8.90 -1.10
CA ASP A 587 15.63 9.05 -0.77
C ASP A 587 15.16 10.45 -1.22
N GLU A 588 13.94 10.81 -0.88
CA GLU A 588 13.35 12.11 -1.22
C GLU A 588 14.14 13.31 -0.63
N MET A 589 14.95 13.07 0.40
CA MET A 589 15.78 14.08 1.07
C MET A 589 17.22 14.12 0.52
N GLY A 590 17.51 13.36 -0.52
CA GLY A 590 18.84 13.23 -1.13
C GLY A 590 19.59 11.99 -0.66
N MET A 591 20.93 11.98 -0.84
CA MET A 591 21.74 10.81 -0.52
C MET A 591 21.60 10.41 0.96
N CYS A 592 21.23 9.18 1.19
CA CYS A 592 21.00 8.60 2.51
C CYS A 592 21.85 7.36 2.81
N GLY A 593 22.65 6.90 1.85
CA GLY A 593 23.57 5.78 2.06
C GLY A 593 24.51 5.57 0.87
N TYR A 594 25.49 4.72 1.09
CA TYR A 594 26.42 4.26 0.06
C TYR A 594 26.95 2.87 0.35
N ALA A 595 27.37 2.17 -0.69
CA ALA A 595 28.11 0.92 -0.61
C ALA A 595 29.26 0.99 -1.61
N LEU A 596 30.50 0.87 -1.11
CA LEU A 596 31.72 0.97 -1.89
C LEU A 596 32.57 -0.28 -1.69
N ALA A 597 33.23 -0.73 -2.73
CA ALA A 597 34.10 -1.91 -2.62
C ALA A 597 35.40 -1.76 -3.45
N LEU A 598 36.42 -2.49 -2.99
CA LEU A 598 37.66 -2.76 -3.70
C LEU A 598 37.75 -4.25 -4.02
N THR A 599 38.20 -4.55 -5.22
CA THR A 599 38.54 -5.94 -5.61
C THR A 599 39.84 -6.43 -5.00
N ASP A 600 40.71 -5.53 -4.58
CA ASP A 600 41.94 -5.83 -3.81
C ASP A 600 42.00 -4.97 -2.54
N VAL A 601 42.03 -5.61 -1.37
CA VAL A 601 42.07 -4.96 -0.05
C VAL A 601 43.44 -4.38 0.31
N LYS A 602 44.53 -4.89 -0.30
CA LYS A 602 45.89 -4.54 0.07
C LYS A 602 46.24 -3.03 -0.01
N PRO A 603 45.78 -2.29 -1.00
CA PRO A 603 45.99 -0.86 -1.03
C PRO A 603 45.40 -0.12 0.18
N ALA A 604 44.19 -0.55 0.62
CA ALA A 604 43.54 0.03 1.79
C ALA A 604 44.30 -0.33 3.09
N ALA A 605 44.71 -1.58 3.25
CA ALA A 605 45.53 -2.02 4.37
C ALA A 605 46.88 -1.29 4.47
N ALA A 606 47.55 -1.11 3.34
CA ALA A 606 48.79 -0.34 3.28
C ALA A 606 48.58 1.12 3.72
N LYS A 607 47.50 1.76 3.31
CA LYS A 607 47.20 3.17 3.64
C LYS A 607 47.05 3.43 5.13
N ILE A 608 46.43 2.46 5.87
CA ILE A 608 46.24 2.58 7.31
C ILE A 608 47.34 1.85 8.12
N GLN A 609 48.41 1.45 7.44
CA GLN A 609 49.54 0.73 8.05
C GLN A 609 49.20 -0.57 8.80
N ARG A 610 48.20 -1.29 8.30
CA ARG A 610 47.90 -2.66 8.77
C ARG A 610 48.64 -3.71 7.95
N GLY A 611 48.83 -4.90 8.55
CA GLY A 611 49.59 -5.98 7.93
C GLY A 611 49.13 -6.42 6.55
N VAL A 612 49.75 -5.88 5.49
CA VAL A 612 49.40 -6.10 4.05
C VAL A 612 49.52 -7.58 3.67
N ASN A 613 50.29 -8.34 4.43
CA ASN A 613 50.57 -9.78 4.20
C ASN A 613 49.74 -10.70 5.09
N ASP A 614 48.69 -10.20 5.76
CA ASP A 614 47.84 -11.05 6.58
C ASP A 614 47.25 -12.19 5.74
N PRO A 615 47.32 -13.43 6.21
CA PRO A 615 46.83 -14.60 5.49
C PRO A 615 45.32 -14.51 5.17
N VAL A 616 44.53 -13.77 5.95
CA VAL A 616 43.10 -13.51 5.74
C VAL A 616 42.83 -12.87 4.38
N PHE A 617 43.75 -12.04 3.87
CA PHE A 617 43.60 -11.39 2.57
C PHE A 617 43.80 -12.35 1.36
N LYS A 618 44.23 -13.60 1.59
CA LYS A 618 44.23 -14.63 0.57
C LYS A 618 42.83 -15.21 0.37
N ASP A 619 42.12 -15.42 1.47
CA ASP A 619 40.78 -16.00 1.45
C ASP A 619 39.71 -14.92 1.14
N TYR A 620 39.95 -13.67 1.60
CA TYR A 620 39.09 -12.51 1.39
C TYR A 620 39.85 -11.36 0.75
N PRO A 621 40.17 -11.45 -0.55
CA PRO A 621 40.98 -10.43 -1.23
C PRO A 621 40.29 -9.10 -1.43
N SER A 622 38.96 -9.03 -1.34
CA SER A 622 38.17 -7.83 -1.59
C SER A 622 37.65 -7.19 -0.30
N LEU A 623 37.48 -5.88 -0.35
CA LEU A 623 36.95 -5.05 0.74
C LEU A 623 35.60 -4.46 0.36
N LEU A 624 34.67 -4.44 1.31
CA LEU A 624 33.35 -3.80 1.19
C LEU A 624 33.13 -2.84 2.37
N THR A 625 32.52 -1.70 2.12
CA THR A 625 31.98 -0.81 3.15
C THR A 625 30.57 -0.38 2.78
N LEU A 626 29.66 -0.41 3.76
CA LEU A 626 28.28 0.05 3.64
C LEU A 626 27.96 0.98 4.80
N GLN A 627 27.44 2.15 4.48
CA GLN A 627 26.92 3.10 5.47
C GLN A 627 25.55 3.59 5.02
N VAL A 628 24.58 3.58 5.93
CA VAL A 628 23.21 4.01 5.68
C VAL A 628 22.73 4.83 6.86
N LEU A 629 22.22 6.04 6.60
CA LEU A 629 21.74 6.95 7.64
C LEU A 629 20.64 6.31 8.51
N PRO A 630 20.51 6.70 9.78
CA PRO A 630 19.51 6.14 10.70
C PRO A 630 18.06 6.29 10.24
N ARG A 631 17.76 7.29 9.40
CA ARG A 631 16.43 7.50 8.83
C ARG A 631 16.00 6.40 7.85
N VAL A 632 16.94 5.69 7.26
CA VAL A 632 16.64 4.51 6.42
C VAL A 632 16.39 3.32 7.32
N THR A 633 15.15 2.99 7.55
CA THR A 633 14.72 1.91 8.47
C THR A 633 14.45 0.60 7.73
N ASP A 634 14.18 0.64 6.43
CA ASP A 634 14.02 -0.55 5.59
C ASP A 634 15.40 -1.14 5.24
N PRO A 635 15.68 -2.41 5.57
CA PRO A 635 16.93 -3.07 5.21
C PRO A 635 17.00 -3.49 3.73
N SER A 636 15.89 -3.47 2.98
CA SER A 636 15.82 -4.01 1.61
C SER A 636 16.73 -3.29 0.62
N PRO A 637 16.83 -1.93 0.62
CA PRO A 637 17.77 -1.25 -0.26
C PRO A 637 19.23 -1.63 0.02
N ALA A 638 19.60 -1.69 1.30
CA ALA A 638 20.95 -2.10 1.71
C ALA A 638 21.28 -3.54 1.28
N LYS A 639 20.31 -4.47 1.40
CA LYS A 639 20.46 -5.85 0.92
C LYS A 639 20.68 -5.92 -0.59
N ARG A 640 19.93 -5.13 -1.37
CA ARG A 640 20.09 -5.06 -2.84
C ARG A 640 21.47 -4.52 -3.21
N MET A 641 21.92 -3.46 -2.57
CA MET A 641 23.26 -2.89 -2.80
C MET A 641 24.35 -3.94 -2.53
N ILE A 642 24.30 -4.62 -1.39
CA ILE A 642 25.24 -5.70 -1.07
C ILE A 642 25.20 -6.82 -2.11
N GLY A 643 24.01 -7.30 -2.46
CA GLY A 643 23.84 -8.36 -3.48
C GLY A 643 24.44 -7.99 -4.82
N HIS A 644 24.22 -6.75 -5.27
CA HIS A 644 24.82 -6.23 -6.51
C HIS A 644 26.37 -6.18 -6.42
N LEU A 645 26.91 -5.65 -5.32
CA LEU A 645 28.37 -5.55 -5.16
C LEU A 645 29.02 -6.92 -5.07
N LEU A 646 28.43 -7.90 -4.33
CA LEU A 646 28.97 -9.26 -4.26
C LEU A 646 29.00 -9.92 -5.65
N SER A 647 27.96 -9.71 -6.46
CA SER A 647 27.90 -10.19 -7.85
C SER A 647 28.99 -9.54 -8.73
N SER A 648 29.19 -8.22 -8.61
CA SER A 648 30.22 -7.49 -9.36
C SER A 648 31.65 -7.91 -8.96
N ILE A 649 31.89 -8.09 -7.66
CA ILE A 649 33.18 -8.55 -7.13
C ILE A 649 33.46 -9.98 -7.56
N LYS A 650 32.48 -10.86 -7.51
CA LYS A 650 32.60 -12.23 -8.03
C LYS A 650 32.94 -12.26 -9.50
N SER A 651 32.30 -11.40 -10.30
CA SER A 651 32.56 -11.28 -11.75
C SER A 651 33.98 -10.79 -12.04
N SER A 652 34.63 -10.07 -11.11
CA SER A 652 36.02 -9.65 -11.22
C SER A 652 37.03 -10.76 -10.83
N GLY A 653 36.57 -11.97 -10.46
CA GLY A 653 37.38 -13.12 -10.12
C GLY A 653 37.80 -13.22 -8.65
N SER A 654 37.23 -12.42 -7.77
CA SER A 654 37.49 -12.51 -6.32
C SER A 654 36.78 -13.72 -5.70
N GLY A 655 37.49 -14.42 -4.80
CA GLY A 655 36.96 -15.57 -4.08
C GLY A 655 36.29 -15.23 -2.75
N GLY A 656 36.46 -14.02 -2.23
CA GLY A 656 35.90 -13.62 -0.95
C GLY A 656 35.96 -12.11 -0.70
N VAL A 657 35.08 -11.66 0.19
CA VAL A 657 34.94 -10.23 0.57
C VAL A 657 34.95 -10.11 2.08
N LEU A 658 35.63 -9.11 2.59
CA LEU A 658 35.55 -8.73 3.99
C LEU A 658 35.01 -7.29 4.16
N CYS A 659 34.45 -7.05 5.34
CA CYS A 659 34.12 -5.71 5.82
C CYS A 659 34.50 -5.58 7.30
N GLU A 660 34.85 -4.38 7.73
CA GLU A 660 35.08 -4.06 9.12
C GLU A 660 33.92 -3.27 9.69
N VAL A 661 33.52 -3.65 10.90
CA VAL A 661 32.42 -3.00 11.62
C VAL A 661 32.88 -2.74 13.05
N ARG A 662 32.52 -1.60 13.63
CA ARG A 662 32.79 -1.34 15.04
C ARG A 662 31.90 -2.19 15.93
N HIS A 663 32.44 -2.65 17.06
CA HIS A 663 31.64 -3.41 18.03
C HIS A 663 30.48 -2.58 18.61
N SER A 664 30.66 -1.27 18.68
CA SER A 664 29.63 -0.30 19.06
C SER A 664 28.52 -0.16 18.02
N ASP A 665 28.79 -0.40 16.75
CA ASP A 665 27.80 -0.34 15.66
C ASP A 665 26.93 -1.61 15.62
N ARG A 666 26.02 -1.70 16.58
CA ARG A 666 25.07 -2.81 16.71
C ARG A 666 24.16 -2.96 15.48
N ARG A 667 23.89 -1.86 14.79
CA ARG A 667 23.01 -1.85 13.61
C ARG A 667 23.64 -2.58 12.44
N SER A 668 24.86 -2.23 12.08
CA SER A 668 25.62 -2.88 11.00
C SER A 668 25.92 -4.35 11.34
N LEU A 669 26.31 -4.66 12.60
CA LEU A 669 26.53 -6.04 13.04
C LEU A 669 25.27 -6.90 12.88
N ASN A 670 24.13 -6.42 13.36
CA ASN A 670 22.85 -7.10 13.18
C ASN A 670 22.49 -7.29 11.71
N PHE A 671 22.73 -6.29 10.87
CA PHE A 671 22.45 -6.35 9.44
C PHE A 671 23.28 -7.46 8.77
N TYR A 672 24.60 -7.47 8.93
CA TYR A 672 25.46 -8.49 8.33
C TYR A 672 25.17 -9.89 8.88
N THR A 673 24.88 -10.02 10.17
CA THR A 673 24.50 -11.29 10.80
C THR A 673 23.19 -11.83 10.20
N LYS A 674 22.20 -10.97 9.99
CA LYS A 674 20.89 -11.34 9.39
C LYS A 674 20.97 -11.66 7.90
N LEU A 675 22.00 -11.21 7.18
CA LEU A 675 22.24 -11.63 5.80
C LEU A 675 22.61 -13.13 5.74
N GLY A 676 23.14 -13.69 6.82
CA GLY A 676 23.46 -15.12 6.92
C GLY A 676 24.71 -15.58 6.16
N SER A 677 25.15 -14.82 5.16
CA SER A 677 26.34 -15.11 4.36
C SER A 677 27.63 -14.62 5.01
N PHE A 678 27.58 -13.53 5.76
CA PHE A 678 28.73 -12.97 6.46
C PHE A 678 28.96 -13.64 7.81
N LYS A 679 30.21 -14.01 8.07
CA LYS A 679 30.65 -14.64 9.33
C LYS A 679 31.82 -13.86 9.94
N PRO A 680 31.94 -13.82 11.27
CA PRO A 680 33.13 -13.24 11.91
C PRO A 680 34.39 -13.96 11.46
N VAL A 681 35.38 -13.17 11.09
CA VAL A 681 36.73 -13.66 10.67
C VAL A 681 37.75 -13.23 11.72
N LYS A 682 38.57 -14.15 12.15
CA LYS A 682 39.69 -13.84 13.04
C LYS A 682 40.83 -13.25 12.22
N MET A 683 41.31 -12.11 12.64
CA MET A 683 42.46 -11.42 12.06
C MET A 683 43.37 -10.96 13.20
N ASP A 684 44.68 -11.08 13.01
CA ASP A 684 45.66 -10.60 13.95
C ASP A 684 45.79 -9.08 13.91
N ASP A 685 46.23 -8.49 15.04
CA ASP A 685 46.48 -7.04 15.18
C ASP A 685 45.24 -6.12 14.94
N LEU A 686 44.03 -6.60 15.25
CA LEU A 686 42.81 -5.76 15.22
C LEU A 686 42.73 -4.83 16.44
N PRO A 687 42.26 -3.57 16.25
CA PRO A 687 41.85 -2.73 17.37
C PRO A 687 40.72 -3.41 18.18
N GLN A 688 40.70 -3.21 19.51
CA GLN A 688 39.73 -3.87 20.41
C GLN A 688 38.23 -3.63 20.05
N ASP A 689 37.95 -2.54 19.35
CA ASP A 689 36.58 -2.16 18.97
C ASP A 689 36.21 -2.57 17.51
N VAL A 690 37.02 -3.36 16.84
CA VAL A 690 36.81 -3.72 15.44
C VAL A 690 36.53 -5.19 15.26
N ILE A 691 35.45 -5.53 14.55
CA ILE A 691 35.12 -6.88 14.14
C ILE A 691 35.24 -6.95 12.61
N VAL A 692 35.87 -8.01 12.13
CA VAL A 692 35.92 -8.32 10.69
C VAL A 692 34.83 -9.35 10.39
N MET A 693 34.02 -9.05 9.39
CA MET A 693 33.01 -9.96 8.84
C MET A 693 33.41 -10.34 7.42
N GLY A 694 33.36 -11.60 7.07
CA GLY A 694 33.74 -12.10 5.75
C GLY A 694 32.71 -13.04 5.15
N THR A 695 32.64 -13.06 3.82
CA THR A 695 31.84 -14.00 3.03
C THR A 695 32.62 -14.50 1.82
N ASN A 696 32.46 -15.80 1.52
CA ASN A 696 32.99 -16.41 0.28
C ASN A 696 32.01 -16.13 -0.87
N LEU A 697 32.53 -15.95 -2.10
CA LEU A 697 31.78 -15.55 -3.29
C LEU A 697 31.49 -16.72 -4.26
#